data_a6d7889c5a93de9d131d78292bfb8356
#
_entry.id   a6d7889c5a93de9d131d78292bfb8356
#
_cell.length_a   1.000
_cell.length_b   1.000
_cell.length_c   1.000
_cell.angle_alpha   90.00
_cell.angle_beta   90.00
_cell.angle_gamma   90.00
#
_symmetry.space_group_name_H-M   'P 1'
#
loop_
_entity.id
_entity.type
_entity.pdbx_description
1 polymer ?
#
loop_
_entity_poly.entity_id
_entity_poly.type
_entity_poly.pdbx_seq_one_letter_code
_entity_poly.pdbx_strand_id
1 'polypeptide(L)'
;MSKKYVYLFKEGNANMRELLGGKGANLAEMTNLGLPIPQGFTVTTEACTEYYNDGKKINEEIQNQIFAALKTLEEIQGKKFGDNNDPLLVSVRSGARASMPGMMDTILNLGLNDVAVEGFAAKTGNPRFAYDSYRRFIQMYSDVVMEVPKSFFEKIIDEVKTAKGVHYDTELTTDDLKELVKRFKAVYKEAMKGEEFPQDPIEQLMGAVKAVFRSWDNPRAIVYRRMNDIPGDWGTAVNVQAMVFGNMGETSGTGVAFTRNPSTGEKGIYGEYLINAQGEDVVAGVRTPQPITKLAEDLPECYKEFMELATKLENHYKDMQDMEFTIQEGKLYFLQTRNGKRTAPAAIKIACDLVDEGMIDEKEAVLRIEAKSLDQLLHPTFDKDSLKAGEVIGEALPASPGAAAGKVVFTAEEAKEQGKGGKGERVVLVRLETTPEDIEGMVASQGILTVRGGMTSHAAVVARGMGTCCVSGCGDIQINEEAKEFKLGGYTFHEGDYISLDGTTGKIYKGDIKTVEASVSGNFGRIMAWADKYRQLGVRTNADNPRDTRNAVHLGAEGIGLCRTEHMFFDEERIPKIRKMILSETVEAREAALNELIPFQKGDFKAMYKELKGLPMTVRYLDPPLHEFLPTEEEDIIALAKDMGVTVEHLKAKCSELHEFNPMMGHRGCRLAVTYPEIARMQTRALIEAAIEVHEEDGYDIVPEIMIPLVGEKKELKFVKDIVVETAEQVKKEKGSNMEYHIGTMIEIPRAALLANEIAEEAEFFSFGTNDLTQMTFGFSRDDAGKFLDAYYKAKIYEQDPFAKIDQKGVGQLVKMGVEKGRATRPNIKLGICGEHGGEPSSVEFCHNIGLTYVSCSPFRVPIARLAAAQAAIKNPRA
;
A
#
# COMPACT_ATOMS: atom_id res chain seq x y z
N MET A 1 13.59 -40.14 8.97
CA MET A 1 14.60 -39.41 8.16
C MET A 1 14.79 -38.05 8.75
N SER A 2 16.04 -37.60 8.97
CA SER A 2 16.31 -36.24 9.44
C SER A 2 15.83 -35.22 8.40
N LYS A 3 15.33 -34.07 8.87
CA LYS A 3 14.85 -32.98 8.01
C LYS A 3 16.02 -32.33 7.30
N LYS A 4 15.86 -32.01 6.01
CA LYS A 4 16.89 -31.31 5.24
C LYS A 4 16.72 -29.80 5.38
N TYR A 5 17.74 -29.14 5.93
CA TYR A 5 17.77 -27.70 6.14
C TYR A 5 18.73 -26.96 5.21
N VAL A 6 19.62 -27.67 4.53
CA VAL A 6 20.64 -27.06 3.69
C VAL A 6 20.64 -27.72 2.30
N TYR A 7 20.60 -26.86 1.26
CA TYR A 7 20.57 -27.29 -0.15
C TYR A 7 21.73 -26.68 -0.91
N LEU A 8 22.48 -27.49 -1.62
CA LEU A 8 23.41 -26.95 -2.63
C LEU A 8 22.61 -26.33 -3.76
N PHE A 9 23.19 -25.36 -4.49
CA PHE A 9 22.45 -24.71 -5.59
C PHE A 9 21.96 -25.73 -6.62
N LYS A 10 22.77 -26.73 -6.97
CA LYS A 10 22.38 -27.82 -7.89
C LYS A 10 21.21 -28.68 -7.38
N GLU A 11 20.89 -28.64 -6.12
CA GLU A 11 19.81 -29.42 -5.50
C GLU A 11 18.47 -28.71 -5.47
N GLY A 12 18.43 -27.44 -5.83
CA GLY A 12 17.23 -26.62 -5.82
C GLY A 12 16.73 -26.22 -7.21
N ASN A 13 15.61 -25.53 -7.25
CA ASN A 13 15.02 -24.94 -8.47
C ASN A 13 14.12 -23.75 -8.13
N ALA A 14 13.62 -23.07 -9.16
CA ALA A 14 12.77 -21.88 -9.02
C ALA A 14 11.46 -22.12 -8.26
N ASN A 15 10.95 -23.35 -8.23
CA ASN A 15 9.70 -23.70 -7.56
C ASN A 15 9.85 -23.86 -6.04
N MET A 16 11.07 -23.82 -5.53
CA MET A 16 11.38 -23.97 -4.11
C MET A 16 11.50 -22.61 -3.38
N ARG A 17 10.85 -21.59 -3.88
CA ARG A 17 10.93 -20.22 -3.34
C ARG A 17 10.53 -20.12 -1.87
N GLU A 18 9.56 -20.91 -1.44
CA GLU A 18 9.13 -20.92 -0.04
C GLU A 18 10.24 -21.39 0.91
N LEU A 19 11.01 -22.36 0.47
CA LEU A 19 12.06 -23.00 1.26
C LEU A 19 13.41 -22.30 1.11
N LEU A 20 13.80 -21.93 -0.12
CA LEU A 20 15.10 -21.37 -0.44
C LEU A 20 15.11 -19.82 -0.46
N GLY A 21 13.94 -19.19 -0.31
CA GLY A 21 13.78 -17.78 -0.56
C GLY A 21 13.87 -17.47 -2.05
N GLY A 22 13.58 -16.21 -2.43
CA GLY A 22 13.63 -15.81 -3.83
C GLY A 22 15.04 -15.88 -4.43
N LYS A 23 16.03 -15.41 -3.69
CA LYS A 23 17.44 -15.42 -4.13
C LYS A 23 17.99 -16.85 -4.27
N GLY A 24 17.78 -17.67 -3.27
CA GLY A 24 18.29 -19.05 -3.29
C GLY A 24 17.67 -19.89 -4.40
N ALA A 25 16.35 -19.77 -4.60
CA ALA A 25 15.65 -20.47 -5.67
C ALA A 25 16.17 -20.05 -7.06
N ASN A 26 16.39 -18.76 -7.28
CA ASN A 26 16.91 -18.25 -8.54
C ASN A 26 18.38 -18.63 -8.79
N LEU A 27 19.21 -18.62 -7.75
CA LEU A 27 20.59 -19.12 -7.87
C LEU A 27 20.63 -20.60 -8.26
N ALA A 28 19.76 -21.40 -7.67
CA ALA A 28 19.61 -22.82 -8.04
C ALA A 28 19.14 -22.98 -9.48
N GLU A 29 18.13 -22.23 -9.90
CA GLU A 29 17.60 -22.27 -11.26
C GLU A 29 18.66 -21.87 -12.30
N MET A 30 19.37 -20.78 -12.07
CA MET A 30 20.45 -20.33 -12.95
C MET A 30 21.57 -21.38 -13.05
N THR A 31 21.89 -22.03 -11.94
CA THR A 31 22.88 -23.12 -11.93
C THR A 31 22.43 -24.28 -12.83
N ASN A 32 21.18 -24.67 -12.73
CA ASN A 32 20.61 -25.75 -13.55
C ASN A 32 20.48 -25.37 -15.02
N LEU A 33 20.33 -24.09 -15.33
CA LEU A 33 20.31 -23.56 -16.71
C LEU A 33 21.72 -23.47 -17.33
N GLY A 34 22.76 -23.73 -16.55
CA GLY A 34 24.15 -23.69 -17.03
C GLY A 34 24.76 -22.30 -17.08
N LEU A 35 24.19 -21.31 -16.40
CA LEU A 35 24.79 -19.99 -16.29
C LEU A 35 26.05 -20.02 -15.41
N PRO A 36 27.02 -19.14 -15.65
CA PRO A 36 28.23 -19.02 -14.83
C PRO A 36 27.90 -18.41 -13.46
N ILE A 37 27.54 -19.25 -12.51
CA ILE A 37 27.16 -18.87 -11.14
C ILE A 37 28.28 -19.30 -10.20
N PRO A 38 28.77 -18.42 -9.32
CA PRO A 38 29.62 -18.87 -8.22
C PRO A 38 28.85 -19.86 -7.35
N GLN A 39 29.38 -21.01 -7.11
CA GLN A 39 28.66 -22.07 -6.40
C GLN A 39 28.50 -21.78 -4.91
N GLY A 40 27.55 -22.42 -4.30
CA GLY A 40 27.23 -22.25 -2.89
C GLY A 40 26.09 -23.13 -2.44
N PHE A 41 25.55 -22.82 -1.28
CA PHE A 41 24.40 -23.50 -0.70
C PHE A 41 23.47 -22.53 0.01
N THR A 42 22.24 -22.96 0.20
CA THR A 42 21.20 -22.22 0.89
C THR A 42 20.80 -22.91 2.18
N VAL A 43 20.83 -22.18 3.29
CA VAL A 43 20.24 -22.58 4.56
C VAL A 43 18.79 -22.08 4.55
N THR A 44 17.83 -22.98 4.72
CA THR A 44 16.42 -22.76 4.41
C THR A 44 15.70 -21.82 5.35
N THR A 45 14.55 -21.32 4.91
CA THR A 45 13.61 -20.54 5.76
C THR A 45 13.13 -21.36 6.95
N GLU A 46 13.01 -22.67 6.82
CA GLU A 46 12.65 -23.56 7.94
C GLU A 46 13.74 -23.59 9.02
N ALA A 47 15.01 -23.52 8.61
CA ALA A 47 16.11 -23.39 9.56
C ALA A 47 16.04 -22.07 10.34
N CYS A 48 15.60 -20.99 9.70
CA CYS A 48 15.32 -19.72 10.37
C CYS A 48 14.23 -19.85 11.43
N THR A 49 13.14 -20.53 11.09
CA THR A 49 12.04 -20.79 12.03
C THR A 49 12.54 -21.59 13.24
N GLU A 50 13.33 -22.64 13.02
CA GLU A 50 13.92 -23.42 14.11
C GLU A 50 14.88 -22.57 14.95
N TYR A 51 15.66 -21.69 14.36
CA TYR A 51 16.51 -20.75 15.10
C TYR A 51 15.71 -19.90 16.12
N TYR A 52 14.55 -19.38 15.71
CA TYR A 52 13.69 -18.63 16.63
C TYR A 52 13.00 -19.53 17.66
N ASN A 53 12.55 -20.71 17.28
CA ASN A 53 11.95 -21.68 18.18
C ASN A 53 12.93 -22.15 19.26
N ASP A 54 14.20 -22.28 18.92
CA ASP A 54 15.27 -22.74 19.82
C ASP A 54 15.89 -21.57 20.63
N GLY A 55 15.21 -20.45 20.75
CA GLY A 55 15.66 -19.30 21.51
C GLY A 55 16.84 -18.56 20.88
N LYS A 56 16.81 -18.37 19.58
CA LYS A 56 17.85 -17.70 18.77
C LYS A 56 19.17 -18.44 18.78
N LYS A 57 19.11 -19.76 18.65
CA LYS A 57 20.28 -20.65 18.53
C LYS A 57 20.13 -21.55 17.30
N ILE A 58 21.24 -21.80 16.63
CA ILE A 58 21.30 -22.78 15.55
C ILE A 58 21.57 -24.13 16.20
N ASN A 59 20.67 -25.11 16.02
CA ASN A 59 20.82 -26.42 16.59
C ASN A 59 21.93 -27.24 15.90
N GLU A 60 22.36 -28.33 16.54
CA GLU A 60 23.46 -29.17 16.06
C GLU A 60 23.18 -29.78 14.69
N GLU A 61 21.93 -30.18 14.42
CA GLU A 61 21.55 -30.77 13.13
C GLU A 61 21.73 -29.79 11.97
N ILE A 62 21.25 -28.56 12.10
CA ILE A 62 21.45 -27.51 11.10
C ILE A 62 22.93 -27.20 10.94
N GLN A 63 23.66 -27.08 12.03
CA GLN A 63 25.10 -26.81 12.02
C GLN A 63 25.87 -27.89 11.25
N ASN A 64 25.58 -29.18 11.51
CA ASN A 64 26.21 -30.29 10.82
C ASN A 64 25.90 -30.28 9.33
N GLN A 65 24.69 -29.94 8.94
CA GLN A 65 24.33 -29.82 7.52
C GLN A 65 25.06 -28.65 6.84
N ILE A 66 25.26 -27.54 7.54
CA ILE A 66 26.05 -26.39 7.04
C ILE A 66 27.50 -26.85 6.81
N PHE A 67 28.10 -27.57 7.74
CA PHE A 67 29.48 -28.04 7.61
C PHE A 67 29.64 -29.05 6.49
N ALA A 68 28.70 -29.96 6.32
CA ALA A 68 28.68 -30.90 5.21
C ALA A 68 28.57 -30.17 3.85
N ALA A 69 27.72 -29.21 3.73
CA ALA A 69 27.57 -28.38 2.52
C ALA A 69 28.84 -27.55 2.23
N LEU A 70 29.46 -26.99 3.28
CA LEU A 70 30.73 -26.28 3.14
C LEU A 70 31.83 -27.17 2.59
N LYS A 71 31.95 -28.41 3.09
CA LYS A 71 32.90 -29.36 2.60
C LYS A 71 32.70 -29.69 1.12
N THR A 72 31.47 -29.86 0.69
CA THR A 72 31.11 -30.06 -0.72
C THR A 72 31.49 -28.85 -1.56
N LEU A 73 31.23 -27.63 -1.05
CA LEU A 73 31.62 -26.38 -1.72
C LEU A 73 33.14 -26.29 -1.89
N GLU A 74 33.91 -26.67 -0.86
CA GLU A 74 35.36 -26.73 -0.93
C GLU A 74 35.85 -27.66 -2.07
N GLU A 75 35.21 -28.81 -2.19
CA GLU A 75 35.51 -29.78 -3.26
C GLU A 75 35.19 -29.22 -4.65
N ILE A 76 34.04 -28.57 -4.80
CA ILE A 76 33.62 -27.90 -6.06
C ILE A 76 34.59 -26.81 -6.47
N GLN A 77 35.02 -25.97 -5.53
CA GLN A 77 35.87 -24.81 -5.78
C GLN A 77 37.36 -25.21 -5.84
N GLY A 78 37.74 -26.39 -5.36
CA GLY A 78 39.14 -26.81 -5.27
C GLY A 78 39.96 -25.99 -4.29
N LYS A 79 39.32 -25.37 -3.30
CA LYS A 79 39.91 -24.51 -2.27
C LYS A 79 39.32 -24.86 -0.91
N LYS A 80 40.08 -24.63 0.15
CA LYS A 80 39.60 -24.82 1.51
C LYS A 80 39.24 -23.50 2.17
N PHE A 81 38.12 -23.52 2.86
CA PHE A 81 37.70 -22.43 3.73
C PHE A 81 38.69 -22.30 4.92
N GLY A 82 39.29 -21.17 5.05
CA GLY A 82 40.29 -20.93 6.07
C GLY A 82 41.71 -21.39 5.74
N ASP A 83 42.00 -21.78 4.49
CA ASP A 83 43.36 -22.08 4.09
C ASP A 83 44.26 -20.85 4.19
N ASN A 84 45.50 -21.06 4.62
CA ASN A 84 46.45 -19.98 4.84
C ASN A 84 47.11 -19.50 3.54
N ASN A 85 47.06 -20.28 2.47
CA ASN A 85 47.77 -19.97 1.22
C ASN A 85 46.84 -19.55 0.09
N ASP A 86 45.72 -20.25 -0.11
CA ASP A 86 44.75 -19.95 -1.14
C ASP A 86 43.31 -20.21 -0.56
N PRO A 87 42.83 -19.29 0.27
CA PRO A 87 41.58 -19.51 0.98
C PRO A 87 40.38 -19.46 0.04
N LEU A 88 39.42 -20.36 0.28
CA LEU A 88 38.04 -20.20 -0.18
C LEU A 88 37.43 -19.04 0.61
N LEU A 89 36.98 -18.02 -0.06
CA LEU A 89 36.19 -16.93 0.57
C LEU A 89 34.74 -17.06 0.15
N VAL A 90 33.86 -16.75 1.07
CA VAL A 90 32.41 -16.81 0.82
C VAL A 90 31.70 -15.53 1.24
N SER A 91 30.55 -15.29 0.61
CA SER A 91 29.57 -14.30 1.07
C SER A 91 28.45 -15.01 1.81
N VAL A 92 27.83 -14.30 2.76
CA VAL A 92 26.62 -14.75 3.47
C VAL A 92 25.56 -13.68 3.27
N ARG A 93 24.47 -14.05 2.59
CA ARG A 93 23.41 -13.12 2.19
C ARG A 93 22.04 -13.64 2.59
N SER A 94 21.14 -12.71 2.95
CA SER A 94 19.74 -13.02 3.18
C SER A 94 19.00 -13.36 1.88
N GLY A 95 17.91 -14.09 2.00
CA GLY A 95 17.04 -14.42 0.88
C GLY A 95 15.63 -14.76 1.35
N ALA A 96 14.77 -13.75 1.55
CA ALA A 96 13.36 -13.98 1.89
C ALA A 96 12.54 -14.37 0.67
N ARG A 97 11.34 -14.92 0.90
CA ARG A 97 10.38 -15.25 -0.18
C ARG A 97 10.01 -14.03 -0.99
N ALA A 98 9.77 -12.91 -0.31
CA ALA A 98 9.50 -11.62 -0.93
C ALA A 98 10.77 -10.79 -0.95
N SER A 99 10.95 -9.98 -1.99
CA SER A 99 12.08 -9.06 -2.09
C SER A 99 11.95 -7.96 -1.04
N MET A 100 12.99 -7.79 -0.23
CA MET A 100 13.07 -6.78 0.84
C MET A 100 14.39 -6.00 0.71
N PRO A 101 14.54 -5.12 -0.32
CA PRO A 101 15.80 -4.45 -0.61
C PRO A 101 16.30 -3.59 0.56
N GLY A 102 17.55 -3.80 0.98
CA GLY A 102 18.18 -3.02 2.04
C GLY A 102 17.66 -3.27 3.45
N MET A 103 16.70 -4.19 3.62
CA MET A 103 16.09 -4.44 4.94
C MET A 103 16.86 -5.48 5.76
N MET A 104 17.60 -6.36 5.11
CA MET A 104 18.36 -7.43 5.75
C MET A 104 19.83 -7.40 5.33
N ASP A 105 20.66 -8.12 6.08
CA ASP A 105 22.09 -7.95 6.07
C ASP A 105 22.85 -8.87 5.10
N THR A 106 24.04 -8.43 4.69
CA THR A 106 24.98 -9.14 3.82
C THR A 106 26.37 -9.02 4.41
N ILE A 107 27.14 -10.10 4.42
CA ILE A 107 28.55 -10.12 4.82
C ILE A 107 29.37 -10.72 3.69
N LEU A 108 30.44 -10.05 3.28
CA LEU A 108 31.34 -10.48 2.21
C LEU A 108 32.70 -10.87 2.76
N ASN A 109 33.45 -11.65 1.99
CA ASN A 109 34.85 -11.98 2.24
C ASN A 109 35.10 -12.81 3.51
N LEU A 110 34.14 -13.63 3.93
CA LEU A 110 34.35 -14.53 5.06
C LEU A 110 35.43 -15.55 4.74
N GLY A 111 36.25 -15.85 5.72
CA GLY A 111 37.37 -16.74 5.62
C GLY A 111 38.72 -16.01 5.69
N LEU A 112 38.75 -14.70 5.60
CA LEU A 112 39.96 -13.91 5.82
C LEU A 112 40.28 -13.75 7.31
N ASN A 113 41.57 -13.85 7.60
CA ASN A 113 42.18 -13.57 8.89
C ASN A 113 43.61 -13.04 8.69
N ASP A 114 44.32 -12.79 9.76
CA ASP A 114 45.65 -12.20 9.70
C ASP A 114 46.66 -13.05 8.92
N VAL A 115 46.49 -14.37 8.92
CA VAL A 115 47.37 -15.30 8.19
C VAL A 115 46.90 -15.52 6.75
N ALA A 116 45.62 -15.79 6.57
CA ALA A 116 45.05 -16.07 5.26
C ALA A 116 45.15 -14.87 4.30
N VAL A 117 45.08 -13.62 4.78
CA VAL A 117 45.28 -12.44 3.94
C VAL A 117 46.65 -12.36 3.30
N GLU A 118 47.69 -12.78 3.99
CA GLU A 118 49.05 -12.84 3.44
C GLU A 118 49.17 -13.87 2.31
N GLY A 119 48.62 -15.07 2.51
CA GLY A 119 48.52 -16.08 1.48
C GLY A 119 47.70 -15.66 0.28
N PHE A 120 46.59 -15.02 0.54
CA PHE A 120 45.71 -14.46 -0.48
C PHE A 120 46.40 -13.35 -1.30
N ALA A 121 47.16 -12.51 -0.65
CA ALA A 121 47.96 -11.46 -1.31
C ALA A 121 49.04 -12.09 -2.23
N ALA A 122 49.73 -13.12 -1.74
CA ALA A 122 50.76 -13.83 -2.51
C ALA A 122 50.19 -14.59 -3.70
N LYS A 123 49.06 -15.29 -3.50
CA LYS A 123 48.38 -16.07 -4.53
C LYS A 123 47.84 -15.21 -5.68
N THR A 124 47.22 -14.08 -5.35
CA THR A 124 46.66 -13.15 -6.33
C THR A 124 47.73 -12.24 -6.97
N GLY A 125 48.91 -12.15 -6.37
CA GLY A 125 49.94 -11.20 -6.78
C GLY A 125 49.51 -9.74 -6.59
N ASN A 126 48.48 -9.50 -5.80
CA ASN A 126 47.88 -8.15 -5.55
C ASN A 126 47.62 -7.94 -4.06
N PRO A 127 48.67 -7.53 -3.30
CA PRO A 127 48.51 -7.27 -1.87
C PRO A 127 47.51 -6.17 -1.56
N ARG A 128 47.40 -5.16 -2.40
CA ARG A 128 46.42 -4.08 -2.22
C ARG A 128 44.99 -4.62 -2.20
N PHE A 129 44.67 -5.41 -3.19
CA PHE A 129 43.36 -6.08 -3.29
C PHE A 129 43.08 -6.95 -2.08
N ALA A 130 44.04 -7.75 -1.65
CA ALA A 130 43.85 -8.66 -0.50
C ALA A 130 43.56 -7.88 0.78
N TYR A 131 44.31 -6.81 1.06
CA TYR A 131 44.09 -6.01 2.26
C TYR A 131 42.84 -5.13 2.18
N ASP A 132 42.45 -4.68 1.01
CA ASP A 132 41.18 -3.99 0.79
C ASP A 132 40.02 -4.94 1.11
N SER A 133 40.09 -6.17 0.65
CA SER A 133 39.08 -7.22 0.95
C SER A 133 39.01 -7.52 2.44
N TYR A 134 40.14 -7.57 3.11
CA TYR A 134 40.19 -7.83 4.56
C TYR A 134 39.61 -6.66 5.37
N ARG A 135 39.96 -5.41 5.04
CA ARG A 135 39.38 -4.26 5.75
C ARG A 135 37.86 -4.17 5.56
N ARG A 136 37.36 -4.44 4.34
CA ARG A 136 35.91 -4.52 4.06
C ARG A 136 35.24 -5.60 4.90
N PHE A 137 35.84 -6.76 5.00
CA PHE A 137 35.33 -7.86 5.81
C PHE A 137 35.25 -7.49 7.30
N ILE A 138 36.30 -6.91 7.85
CA ILE A 138 36.33 -6.48 9.26
C ILE A 138 35.22 -5.47 9.52
N GLN A 139 35.05 -4.49 8.65
CA GLN A 139 34.01 -3.47 8.77
C GLN A 139 32.62 -4.09 8.73
N MET A 140 32.33 -4.90 7.71
CA MET A 140 31.02 -5.53 7.56
C MET A 140 30.68 -6.50 8.70
N TYR A 141 31.64 -7.34 9.08
CA TYR A 141 31.44 -8.28 10.16
C TYR A 141 31.19 -7.54 11.49
N SER A 142 31.97 -6.52 11.75
CA SER A 142 31.83 -5.72 12.97
C SER A 142 30.47 -5.03 13.05
N ASP A 143 30.02 -4.42 11.96
CA ASP A 143 28.74 -3.71 11.88
C ASP A 143 27.56 -4.69 11.92
N VAL A 144 27.55 -5.68 11.05
CA VAL A 144 26.40 -6.57 10.86
C VAL A 144 26.30 -7.63 11.96
N VAL A 145 27.41 -8.30 12.29
CA VAL A 145 27.40 -9.43 13.22
C VAL A 145 27.47 -8.95 14.67
N MET A 146 28.32 -7.99 14.94
CA MET A 146 28.63 -7.54 16.31
C MET A 146 28.00 -6.20 16.67
N GLU A 147 27.26 -5.59 15.74
CA GLU A 147 26.52 -4.33 15.96
C GLU A 147 27.41 -3.15 16.37
N VAL A 148 28.62 -3.12 15.90
CA VAL A 148 29.54 -1.98 16.08
C VAL A 148 29.20 -0.94 15.01
N PRO A 149 28.87 0.31 15.36
CA PRO A 149 28.44 1.31 14.38
C PRO A 149 29.39 1.51 13.22
N LYS A 150 28.89 1.41 12.00
CA LYS A 150 29.64 1.59 10.74
C LYS A 150 30.40 2.92 10.69
N SER A 151 29.82 3.96 11.27
CA SER A 151 30.41 5.30 11.34
C SER A 151 31.79 5.36 11.98
N PHE A 152 32.09 4.46 12.91
CA PHE A 152 33.41 4.41 13.52
C PHE A 152 34.51 4.05 12.51
N PHE A 153 34.19 3.16 11.59
CA PHE A 153 35.11 2.72 10.53
C PHE A 153 35.20 3.74 9.41
N GLU A 154 34.09 4.33 9.00
CA GLU A 154 34.03 5.37 7.97
C GLU A 154 34.87 6.60 8.37
N LYS A 155 34.79 7.00 9.64
CA LYS A 155 35.59 8.10 10.16
C LYS A 155 37.09 7.83 10.01
N ILE A 156 37.55 6.62 10.28
CA ILE A 156 38.94 6.23 10.16
C ILE A 156 39.40 6.28 8.70
N ILE A 157 38.55 5.81 7.77
CA ILE A 157 38.82 5.85 6.34
C ILE A 157 38.98 7.31 5.89
N ASP A 158 38.08 8.18 6.34
CA ASP A 158 38.13 9.61 5.99
C ASP A 158 39.38 10.30 6.54
N GLU A 159 39.76 9.96 7.77
CA GLU A 159 41.03 10.46 8.37
C GLU A 159 42.25 10.07 7.54
N VAL A 160 42.34 8.81 7.11
CA VAL A 160 43.46 8.33 6.29
C VAL A 160 43.44 8.98 4.92
N LYS A 161 42.31 9.08 4.25
CA LYS A 161 42.18 9.78 2.97
C LYS A 161 42.60 11.24 3.08
N THR A 162 42.17 11.94 4.09
CA THR A 162 42.51 13.35 4.33
C THR A 162 44.00 13.51 4.55
N ALA A 163 44.63 12.66 5.37
CA ALA A 163 46.06 12.68 5.65
C ALA A 163 46.90 12.41 4.38
N LYS A 164 46.39 11.66 3.44
CA LYS A 164 47.04 11.31 2.17
C LYS A 164 46.68 12.24 1.01
N GLY A 165 45.68 13.10 1.19
CA GLY A 165 45.22 14.02 0.14
C GLY A 165 44.49 13.33 -1.02
N VAL A 166 43.83 12.20 -0.77
CA VAL A 166 43.10 11.43 -1.77
C VAL A 166 41.59 11.49 -1.52
N HIS A 167 40.77 11.25 -2.56
CA HIS A 167 39.34 11.34 -2.51
C HIS A 167 38.64 9.96 -2.50
N TYR A 168 39.24 8.97 -3.17
CA TYR A 168 38.66 7.65 -3.35
C TYR A 168 39.42 6.56 -2.63
N ASP A 169 38.74 5.55 -2.16
CA ASP A 169 39.34 4.37 -1.53
C ASP A 169 40.32 3.66 -2.47
N THR A 170 40.07 3.72 -3.78
CA THR A 170 40.92 3.13 -4.80
C THR A 170 42.30 3.78 -4.91
N GLU A 171 42.47 4.97 -4.38
CA GLU A 171 43.74 5.70 -4.36
C GLU A 171 44.62 5.35 -3.16
N LEU A 172 44.12 4.61 -2.18
CA LEU A 172 44.87 4.15 -1.03
C LEU A 172 45.87 3.08 -1.42
N THR A 173 47.06 3.15 -0.86
CA THR A 173 48.14 2.16 -1.10
C THR A 173 47.93 0.91 -0.24
N THR A 174 48.72 -0.15 -0.53
CA THR A 174 48.73 -1.37 0.30
C THR A 174 49.08 -1.04 1.76
N ASP A 175 50.05 -0.19 2.00
CA ASP A 175 50.44 0.18 3.36
C ASP A 175 49.33 0.96 4.09
N ASP A 176 48.61 1.83 3.37
CA ASP A 176 47.44 2.53 3.91
C ASP A 176 46.35 1.53 4.32
N LEU A 177 46.11 0.53 3.51
CA LEU A 177 45.12 -0.52 3.78
C LEU A 177 45.51 -1.43 4.96
N LYS A 178 46.81 -1.74 5.08
CA LYS A 178 47.34 -2.46 6.26
C LYS A 178 47.13 -1.65 7.54
N GLU A 179 47.35 -0.36 7.49
CA GLU A 179 47.06 0.53 8.62
C GLU A 179 45.58 0.59 8.97
N LEU A 180 44.69 0.65 7.95
CA LEU A 180 43.24 0.58 8.16
C LEU A 180 42.86 -0.73 8.83
N VAL A 181 43.38 -1.87 8.39
CA VAL A 181 43.10 -3.18 8.99
C VAL A 181 43.49 -3.18 10.48
N LYS A 182 44.68 -2.65 10.78
CA LYS A 182 45.14 -2.55 12.18
C LYS A 182 44.23 -1.68 13.03
N ARG A 183 43.84 -0.50 12.52
CA ARG A 183 42.96 0.44 13.21
C ARG A 183 41.55 -0.13 13.36
N PHE A 184 41.04 -0.80 12.37
CA PHE A 184 39.71 -1.45 12.41
C PHE A 184 39.65 -2.56 13.47
N LYS A 185 40.69 -3.40 13.56
CA LYS A 185 40.79 -4.42 14.62
C LYS A 185 40.89 -3.78 16.01
N ALA A 186 41.55 -2.65 16.14
CA ALA A 186 41.60 -1.90 17.39
C ALA A 186 40.22 -1.36 17.81
N VAL A 187 39.45 -0.82 16.85
CA VAL A 187 38.05 -0.38 17.09
C VAL A 187 37.19 -1.54 17.51
N TYR A 188 37.29 -2.68 16.86
CA TYR A 188 36.55 -3.89 17.20
C TYR A 188 36.88 -4.31 18.64
N LYS A 189 38.16 -4.41 19.00
CA LYS A 189 38.63 -4.80 20.34
C LYS A 189 38.12 -3.86 21.40
N GLU A 190 38.14 -2.56 21.17
CA GLU A 190 37.61 -1.55 22.10
C GLU A 190 36.09 -1.72 22.27
N ALA A 191 35.35 -1.81 21.18
CA ALA A 191 33.90 -1.98 21.19
C ALA A 191 33.47 -3.30 21.85
N MET A 192 34.27 -4.35 21.69
CA MET A 192 34.00 -5.69 22.22
C MET A 192 34.71 -5.93 23.58
N LYS A 193 35.10 -4.88 24.27
CA LYS A 193 35.64 -4.92 25.63
C LYS A 193 36.87 -5.84 25.77
N GLY A 194 37.74 -5.83 24.78
CA GLY A 194 39.02 -6.54 24.78
C GLY A 194 39.05 -7.84 24.00
N GLU A 195 37.91 -8.25 23.40
CA GLU A 195 37.89 -9.40 22.52
C GLU A 195 38.54 -9.06 21.19
N GLU A 196 39.40 -9.96 20.71
CA GLU A 196 40.05 -9.84 19.37
C GLU A 196 39.04 -10.14 18.25
N PHE A 197 39.24 -9.52 17.08
CA PHE A 197 38.47 -9.86 15.88
C PHE A 197 38.60 -11.37 15.56
N PRO A 198 37.49 -12.10 15.31
CA PRO A 198 37.51 -13.54 15.10
C PRO A 198 38.46 -13.97 13.98
N GLN A 199 39.38 -14.86 14.31
CA GLN A 199 40.37 -15.43 13.36
C GLN A 199 39.99 -16.82 12.86
N ASP A 200 39.07 -17.53 13.56
CA ASP A 200 38.54 -18.81 13.11
C ASP A 200 37.47 -18.60 12.04
N PRO A 201 37.71 -19.12 10.81
CA PRO A 201 36.72 -18.99 9.72
C PRO A 201 35.37 -19.62 10.03
N ILE A 202 35.32 -20.71 10.76
CA ILE A 202 34.08 -21.37 11.15
C ILE A 202 33.27 -20.49 12.13
N GLU A 203 33.93 -19.87 13.09
CA GLU A 203 33.30 -18.91 13.98
C GLU A 203 32.74 -17.73 13.19
N GLN A 204 33.49 -17.22 12.21
CA GLN A 204 33.04 -16.13 11.33
C GLN A 204 31.77 -16.54 10.56
N LEU A 205 31.77 -17.73 9.98
CA LEU A 205 30.64 -18.26 9.18
C LEU A 205 29.39 -18.41 10.04
N MET A 206 29.51 -19.05 11.18
CA MET A 206 28.35 -19.28 12.06
C MET A 206 27.81 -17.97 12.65
N GLY A 207 28.67 -17.04 12.97
CA GLY A 207 28.29 -15.69 13.41
C GLY A 207 27.52 -14.96 12.32
N ALA A 208 27.96 -15.03 11.06
CA ALA A 208 27.28 -14.43 9.92
C ALA A 208 25.91 -15.05 9.64
N VAL A 209 25.79 -16.37 9.69
CA VAL A 209 24.51 -17.07 9.50
C VAL A 209 23.50 -16.64 10.57
N LYS A 210 23.93 -16.62 11.84
CA LYS A 210 23.08 -16.12 12.93
C LYS A 210 22.66 -14.68 12.74
N ALA A 211 23.55 -13.82 12.32
CA ALA A 211 23.27 -12.41 12.06
C ALA A 211 22.20 -12.22 10.98
N VAL A 212 22.27 -12.99 9.90
CA VAL A 212 21.27 -12.95 8.84
C VAL A 212 19.90 -13.43 9.35
N PHE A 213 19.84 -14.51 10.11
CA PHE A 213 18.58 -14.95 10.74
C PHE A 213 18.01 -13.87 11.68
N ARG A 214 18.85 -13.27 12.48
CA ARG A 214 18.47 -12.20 13.40
C ARG A 214 17.95 -10.96 12.67
N SER A 215 18.50 -10.66 11.50
CA SER A 215 18.10 -9.48 10.71
C SER A 215 16.63 -9.51 10.25
N TRP A 216 15.99 -10.69 10.23
CA TRP A 216 14.57 -10.80 9.98
C TRP A 216 13.73 -9.97 10.96
N ASP A 217 14.16 -9.88 12.21
CA ASP A 217 13.49 -9.10 13.28
C ASP A 217 14.09 -7.69 13.51
N ASN A 218 14.91 -7.21 12.57
CA ASN A 218 15.35 -5.81 12.61
C ASN A 218 14.15 -4.87 12.53
N PRO A 219 14.14 -3.73 13.26
CA PRO A 219 13.02 -2.79 13.22
C PRO A 219 12.63 -2.35 11.81
N ARG A 220 13.61 -2.05 10.96
CA ARG A 220 13.37 -1.68 9.54
C ARG A 220 12.71 -2.81 8.74
N ALA A 221 13.10 -4.05 8.99
CA ALA A 221 12.51 -5.22 8.32
C ALA A 221 11.07 -5.47 8.76
N ILE A 222 10.78 -5.31 10.04
CA ILE A 222 9.42 -5.43 10.61
C ILE A 222 8.49 -4.37 10.00
N VAL A 223 8.93 -3.11 9.96
CA VAL A 223 8.15 -2.01 9.35
C VAL A 223 7.91 -2.29 7.87
N TYR A 224 8.95 -2.68 7.13
CA TYR A 224 8.81 -2.99 5.70
C TYR A 224 7.81 -4.13 5.46
N ARG A 225 7.89 -5.21 6.24
CA ARG A 225 6.94 -6.32 6.13
C ARG A 225 5.50 -5.86 6.36
N ARG A 226 5.28 -5.05 7.37
CA ARG A 226 3.94 -4.50 7.66
C ARG A 226 3.41 -3.67 6.50
N MET A 227 4.25 -2.80 5.93
CA MET A 227 3.87 -1.95 4.79
C MET A 227 3.60 -2.73 3.50
N ASN A 228 4.19 -3.91 3.36
CA ASN A 228 4.10 -4.73 2.15
C ASN A 228 3.34 -6.04 2.35
N ASP A 229 2.62 -6.17 3.46
CA ASP A 229 1.77 -7.34 3.76
C ASP A 229 2.52 -8.68 3.73
N ILE A 230 3.77 -8.68 4.19
CA ILE A 230 4.62 -9.88 4.27
C ILE A 230 4.45 -10.51 5.65
N PRO A 231 3.97 -11.78 5.75
CA PRO A 231 3.80 -12.47 7.04
C PRO A 231 5.11 -12.59 7.82
N GLY A 232 5.03 -12.34 9.12
CA GLY A 232 6.19 -12.38 10.01
C GLY A 232 6.75 -13.79 10.26
N ASP A 233 5.96 -14.82 10.03
CA ASP A 233 6.34 -16.24 10.22
C ASP A 233 7.08 -16.86 9.03
N TRP A 234 7.24 -16.12 7.93
CA TRP A 234 7.93 -16.65 6.74
C TRP A 234 9.43 -16.88 6.97
N GLY A 235 10.09 -16.04 7.75
CA GLY A 235 11.53 -16.11 7.94
C GLY A 235 12.33 -15.74 6.69
N THR A 236 13.65 -15.86 6.81
CA THR A 236 14.59 -15.68 5.70
C THR A 236 15.46 -16.91 5.51
N ALA A 237 15.82 -17.22 4.27
CA ALA A 237 16.90 -18.14 3.98
C ALA A 237 18.24 -17.40 4.05
N VAL A 238 19.32 -18.17 4.13
CA VAL A 238 20.71 -17.68 4.10
C VAL A 238 21.44 -18.34 2.94
N ASN A 239 22.01 -17.54 2.04
CA ASN A 239 22.80 -18.02 0.93
C ASN A 239 24.29 -17.85 1.25
N VAL A 240 25.01 -18.95 1.27
CA VAL A 240 26.49 -19.00 1.42
C VAL A 240 27.07 -19.32 0.05
N GLN A 241 27.80 -18.38 -0.52
CA GLN A 241 28.23 -18.43 -1.91
C GLN A 241 29.72 -18.11 -2.04
N ALA A 242 30.43 -18.83 -2.88
CA ALA A 242 31.83 -18.54 -3.17
C ALA A 242 31.95 -17.11 -3.73
N MET A 243 32.98 -16.41 -3.28
CA MET A 243 33.25 -15.05 -3.73
C MET A 243 33.83 -15.02 -5.14
N VAL A 244 33.40 -14.02 -5.92
CA VAL A 244 34.05 -13.54 -7.13
C VAL A 244 34.29 -12.04 -6.96
N PHE A 245 35.40 -11.54 -7.55
CA PHE A 245 35.88 -10.20 -7.25
C PHE A 245 35.91 -9.31 -8.48
N GLY A 246 35.12 -8.26 -8.46
CA GLY A 246 35.13 -7.22 -9.49
C GLY A 246 36.20 -6.17 -9.31
N ASN A 247 36.98 -6.23 -8.24
CA ASN A 247 38.03 -5.27 -7.91
C ASN A 247 39.47 -5.85 -8.06
N MET A 248 39.66 -6.72 -9.02
CA MET A 248 40.96 -7.31 -9.36
C MET A 248 41.66 -6.62 -10.55
N GLY A 249 41.41 -5.34 -10.75
CA GLY A 249 42.06 -4.55 -11.79
C GLY A 249 41.11 -4.16 -12.93
N GLU A 250 41.68 -3.65 -14.02
CA GLU A 250 40.92 -3.05 -15.12
C GLU A 250 40.14 -4.04 -16.00
N THR A 251 40.42 -5.33 -15.89
CA THR A 251 39.66 -6.39 -16.58
C THR A 251 38.58 -6.98 -15.72
N SER A 252 38.35 -6.38 -14.57
CA SER A 252 37.34 -6.79 -13.59
C SER A 252 36.33 -5.66 -13.38
N GLY A 253 35.13 -6.01 -12.96
CA GLY A 253 34.10 -5.02 -12.69
C GLY A 253 32.85 -5.66 -12.12
N THR A 254 31.85 -4.83 -11.82
CA THR A 254 30.57 -5.27 -11.30
C THR A 254 29.47 -4.36 -11.80
N GLY A 255 28.24 -4.86 -11.85
CA GLY A 255 27.13 -4.05 -12.28
C GLY A 255 25.77 -4.66 -11.99
N VAL A 256 24.76 -3.86 -12.26
CA VAL A 256 23.36 -4.21 -12.14
C VAL A 256 22.66 -3.83 -13.44
N ALA A 257 21.87 -4.71 -13.98
CA ALA A 257 21.13 -4.44 -15.20
C ALA A 257 19.75 -5.07 -15.25
N PHE A 258 18.86 -4.42 -16.01
CA PHE A 258 17.51 -4.89 -16.29
C PHE A 258 17.40 -5.23 -17.77
N THR A 259 16.60 -6.24 -18.09
CA THR A 259 16.32 -6.57 -19.50
C THR A 259 15.35 -5.60 -20.16
N ARG A 260 14.61 -4.84 -19.37
CA ARG A 260 13.72 -3.76 -19.81
C ARG A 260 13.82 -2.59 -18.84
N ASN A 261 13.50 -1.38 -19.30
CA ASN A 261 13.56 -0.20 -18.45
C ASN A 261 12.52 -0.32 -17.32
N PRO A 262 12.92 -0.34 -16.03
CA PRO A 262 12.00 -0.50 -14.91
C PRO A 262 11.09 0.71 -14.67
N SER A 263 11.42 1.86 -15.26
CA SER A 263 10.60 3.08 -15.14
C SER A 263 9.61 3.24 -16.29
N THR A 264 9.95 2.86 -17.51
CA THR A 264 9.15 3.07 -18.72
C THR A 264 8.58 1.79 -19.31
N GLY A 265 9.20 0.65 -19.05
CA GLY A 265 8.85 -0.64 -19.63
C GLY A 265 9.43 -0.88 -21.03
N GLU A 266 10.22 0.03 -21.56
CA GLU A 266 10.85 -0.13 -22.87
C GLU A 266 11.78 -1.32 -22.92
N LYS A 267 11.69 -2.11 -23.98
CA LYS A 267 12.54 -3.27 -24.21
C LYS A 267 13.98 -2.85 -24.52
N GLY A 268 14.94 -3.48 -23.86
CA GLY A 268 16.36 -3.24 -24.03
C GLY A 268 17.10 -3.23 -22.71
N ILE A 269 18.37 -3.56 -22.73
CA ILE A 269 19.20 -3.57 -21.52
C ILE A 269 19.32 -2.16 -20.96
N TYR A 270 18.99 -2.04 -19.69
CA TYR A 270 19.08 -0.82 -18.91
C TYR A 270 19.87 -1.11 -17.65
N GLY A 271 20.97 -0.44 -17.40
CA GLY A 271 21.76 -0.69 -16.20
C GLY A 271 23.07 0.07 -16.16
N GLU A 272 23.82 -0.22 -15.12
CA GLU A 272 25.08 0.47 -14.79
C GLU A 272 26.14 -0.52 -14.36
N TYR A 273 27.41 -0.16 -14.59
CA TYR A 273 28.58 -0.93 -14.14
C TYR A 273 29.71 -0.03 -13.70
N LEU A 274 30.60 -0.61 -12.93
CA LEU A 274 31.89 0.00 -12.56
C LEU A 274 33.02 -0.98 -12.85
N ILE A 275 34.10 -0.48 -13.44
CA ILE A 275 35.37 -1.21 -13.59
C ILE A 275 36.12 -1.15 -12.26
N ASN A 276 36.82 -2.23 -11.94
CA ASN A 276 37.63 -2.35 -10.72
C ASN A 276 36.84 -1.95 -9.46
N ALA A 277 35.69 -2.60 -9.23
CA ALA A 277 34.76 -2.31 -8.14
C ALA A 277 34.03 -3.55 -7.65
N GLN A 278 33.55 -3.51 -6.41
CA GLN A 278 32.63 -4.49 -5.85
C GLN A 278 31.20 -3.93 -5.87
N GLY A 279 30.21 -4.81 -5.69
CA GLY A 279 28.79 -4.44 -5.76
C GLY A 279 28.40 -3.30 -4.84
N GLU A 280 28.96 -3.25 -3.64
CA GLU A 280 28.74 -2.17 -2.68
C GLU A 280 29.19 -0.80 -3.17
N ASP A 281 30.21 -0.74 -4.02
CA ASP A 281 30.73 0.51 -4.59
C ASP A 281 29.74 1.14 -5.58
N VAL A 282 28.96 0.31 -6.27
CA VAL A 282 27.90 0.77 -7.19
C VAL A 282 26.78 1.45 -6.41
N VAL A 283 26.40 0.85 -5.27
CA VAL A 283 25.29 1.33 -4.44
C VAL A 283 25.70 2.55 -3.60
N ALA A 284 26.95 2.58 -3.12
CA ALA A 284 27.45 3.65 -2.25
C ALA A 284 27.55 5.02 -2.93
N GLY A 285 27.56 5.05 -4.26
CA GLY A 285 27.62 6.30 -5.02
C GLY A 285 28.93 7.08 -4.91
N VAL A 286 29.99 6.45 -4.42
CA VAL A 286 31.31 7.06 -4.25
C VAL A 286 31.98 7.34 -5.63
N ARG A 287 31.73 6.47 -6.59
CA ARG A 287 32.13 6.62 -7.98
C ARG A 287 30.92 6.66 -8.87
N THR A 288 30.95 7.42 -9.97
CA THR A 288 29.84 7.50 -10.93
C THR A 288 29.82 6.25 -11.81
N PRO A 289 28.78 5.41 -11.75
CA PRO A 289 28.67 4.26 -12.63
C PRO A 289 28.52 4.68 -14.10
N GLN A 290 28.97 3.79 -15.00
CA GLN A 290 28.82 3.96 -16.44
C GLN A 290 27.56 3.23 -16.92
N PRO A 291 26.87 3.73 -17.98
CA PRO A 291 25.80 3.00 -18.62
C PRO A 291 26.26 1.63 -19.10
N ILE A 292 25.43 0.60 -18.92
CA ILE A 292 25.79 -0.79 -19.28
C ILE A 292 26.19 -0.94 -20.74
N THR A 293 25.68 -0.11 -21.65
CA THR A 293 26.00 -0.12 -23.06
C THR A 293 27.47 0.19 -23.34
N LYS A 294 28.12 0.96 -22.47
CA LYS A 294 29.55 1.27 -22.60
C LYS A 294 30.44 0.05 -22.29
N LEU A 295 29.93 -0.97 -21.64
CA LEU A 295 30.63 -2.24 -21.40
C LEU A 295 31.05 -2.90 -22.73
N ALA A 296 30.31 -2.66 -23.79
CA ALA A 296 30.65 -3.13 -25.13
C ALA A 296 32.02 -2.60 -25.63
N GLU A 297 32.43 -1.41 -25.17
CA GLU A 297 33.74 -0.81 -25.49
C GLU A 297 34.82 -1.31 -24.52
N ASP A 298 34.50 -1.37 -23.23
CA ASP A 298 35.48 -1.71 -22.18
C ASP A 298 35.82 -3.20 -22.13
N LEU A 299 34.78 -4.06 -22.19
CA LEU A 299 34.92 -5.54 -22.12
C LEU A 299 33.95 -6.18 -23.12
N PRO A 300 34.24 -6.13 -24.43
CA PRO A 300 33.28 -6.52 -25.48
C PRO A 300 32.85 -7.98 -25.42
N GLU A 301 33.74 -8.90 -25.10
CA GLU A 301 33.39 -10.34 -24.99
C GLU A 301 32.47 -10.59 -23.82
N CYS A 302 32.71 -9.96 -22.68
CA CYS A 302 31.81 -10.03 -21.51
C CYS A 302 30.44 -9.42 -21.78
N TYR A 303 30.39 -8.30 -22.50
CA TYR A 303 29.13 -7.67 -22.89
C TYR A 303 28.32 -8.59 -23.81
N LYS A 304 28.93 -9.22 -24.78
CA LYS A 304 28.30 -10.16 -25.71
C LYS A 304 27.70 -11.34 -24.95
N GLU A 305 28.49 -11.97 -24.10
CA GLU A 305 28.04 -13.07 -23.24
C GLU A 305 26.90 -12.66 -22.34
N PHE A 306 27.02 -11.46 -21.72
CA PHE A 306 25.99 -10.88 -20.86
C PHE A 306 24.66 -10.75 -21.61
N MET A 307 24.67 -10.19 -22.81
CA MET A 307 23.47 -10.00 -23.62
C MET A 307 22.78 -11.33 -23.98
N GLU A 308 23.58 -12.35 -24.35
CA GLU A 308 23.07 -13.70 -24.65
C GLU A 308 22.40 -14.33 -23.41
N LEU A 309 23.06 -14.25 -22.27
CA LEU A 309 22.56 -14.83 -21.02
C LEU A 309 21.36 -14.05 -20.45
N ALA A 310 21.34 -12.73 -20.56
CA ALA A 310 20.22 -11.90 -20.18
C ALA A 310 18.95 -12.23 -20.99
N THR A 311 19.10 -12.42 -22.30
CA THR A 311 18.02 -12.85 -23.18
C THR A 311 17.54 -14.25 -22.79
N LYS A 312 18.43 -15.18 -22.50
CA LYS A 312 18.10 -16.53 -22.05
C LYS A 312 17.29 -16.50 -20.75
N LEU A 313 17.66 -15.66 -19.79
CA LEU A 313 16.95 -15.50 -18.53
C LEU A 313 15.55 -14.91 -18.71
N GLU A 314 15.41 -13.84 -19.49
CA GLU A 314 14.10 -13.24 -19.76
C GLU A 314 13.16 -14.24 -20.44
N ASN A 315 13.64 -14.99 -21.42
CA ASN A 315 12.86 -16.01 -22.11
C ASN A 315 12.47 -17.18 -21.20
N HIS A 316 13.37 -17.59 -20.32
CA HIS A 316 13.10 -18.67 -19.37
C HIS A 316 12.06 -18.30 -18.33
N TYR A 317 12.21 -17.14 -17.70
CA TYR A 317 11.27 -16.66 -16.69
C TYR A 317 10.02 -16.00 -17.29
N LYS A 318 10.06 -15.72 -18.58
CA LYS A 318 8.96 -15.04 -19.30
C LYS A 318 8.56 -13.71 -18.65
N ASP A 319 9.55 -13.00 -18.14
CA ASP A 319 9.40 -11.71 -17.49
C ASP A 319 10.71 -10.94 -17.51
N MET A 320 10.61 -9.61 -17.37
CA MET A 320 11.75 -8.72 -17.20
C MET A 320 12.62 -9.18 -16.04
N GLN A 321 13.92 -9.22 -16.25
CA GLN A 321 14.88 -9.63 -15.23
C GLN A 321 15.71 -8.47 -14.72
N ASP A 322 15.92 -8.44 -13.42
CA ASP A 322 16.86 -7.62 -12.69
C ASP A 322 18.05 -8.52 -12.31
N MET A 323 19.23 -8.19 -12.81
CA MET A 323 20.41 -9.06 -12.73
C MET A 323 21.57 -8.31 -12.08
N GLU A 324 22.25 -9.01 -11.17
CA GLU A 324 23.52 -8.57 -10.63
C GLU A 324 24.63 -9.46 -11.23
N PHE A 325 25.69 -8.84 -11.70
CA PHE A 325 26.82 -9.55 -12.29
C PHE A 325 28.16 -9.01 -11.82
N THR A 326 29.18 -9.86 -11.88
CA THR A 326 30.56 -9.49 -11.60
C THR A 326 31.45 -10.10 -12.68
N ILE A 327 32.44 -9.35 -13.11
CA ILE A 327 33.48 -9.78 -14.04
C ILE A 327 34.80 -9.85 -13.27
N GLN A 328 35.36 -11.04 -13.18
CA GLN A 328 36.66 -11.26 -12.55
C GLN A 328 37.67 -11.63 -13.62
N GLU A 329 38.65 -10.76 -13.85
CA GLU A 329 39.73 -10.96 -14.82
C GLU A 329 39.21 -11.44 -16.20
N GLY A 330 38.21 -10.71 -16.72
CA GLY A 330 37.61 -11.00 -18.03
C GLY A 330 36.59 -12.14 -18.05
N LYS A 331 36.30 -12.78 -16.91
CA LYS A 331 35.31 -13.83 -16.81
C LYS A 331 34.02 -13.36 -16.13
N LEU A 332 32.88 -13.49 -16.83
CA LEU A 332 31.59 -13.07 -16.38
C LEU A 332 30.97 -14.09 -15.41
N TYR A 333 30.34 -13.60 -14.34
CA TYR A 333 29.52 -14.35 -13.40
C TYR A 333 28.22 -13.63 -13.10
N PHE A 334 27.13 -14.36 -13.04
CA PHE A 334 25.87 -13.86 -12.52
C PHE A 334 25.76 -14.17 -11.02
N LEU A 335 25.46 -13.15 -10.23
CA LEU A 335 25.33 -13.27 -8.78
C LEU A 335 23.87 -13.41 -8.34
N GLN A 336 22.96 -12.81 -9.09
CA GLN A 336 21.55 -12.80 -8.78
C GLN A 336 20.74 -12.50 -10.03
N THR A 337 19.57 -13.14 -10.12
CA THR A 337 18.49 -12.68 -10.99
C THR A 337 17.18 -12.67 -10.22
N ARG A 338 16.29 -11.79 -10.57
CA ARG A 338 14.93 -11.75 -10.05
C ARG A 338 14.02 -11.07 -11.07
N ASN A 339 12.71 -11.30 -10.93
CA ASN A 339 11.74 -10.50 -11.66
C ASN A 339 11.89 -9.05 -11.19
N GLY A 340 12.15 -8.14 -12.12
CA GLY A 340 12.52 -6.78 -11.78
C GLY A 340 11.37 -5.99 -11.15
N LYS A 341 11.68 -5.28 -10.08
CA LYS A 341 10.77 -4.27 -9.55
C LYS A 341 10.63 -3.16 -10.58
N ARG A 342 9.42 -2.67 -10.75
CA ARG A 342 9.06 -1.73 -11.79
C ARG A 342 7.96 -0.79 -11.34
N THR A 343 7.89 0.37 -11.97
CA THR A 343 6.77 1.29 -11.76
C THR A 343 5.48 0.69 -12.32
N ALA A 344 4.33 1.21 -11.88
CA ALA A 344 3.05 0.76 -12.40
C ALA A 344 2.91 0.96 -13.92
N PRO A 345 3.32 2.11 -14.52
CA PRO A 345 3.32 2.25 -15.97
C PRO A 345 4.19 1.22 -16.68
N ALA A 346 5.38 0.94 -16.15
CA ALA A 346 6.29 -0.07 -16.69
C ALA A 346 5.68 -1.48 -16.60
N ALA A 347 5.07 -1.82 -15.47
CA ALA A 347 4.41 -3.12 -15.28
C ALA A 347 3.33 -3.38 -16.32
N ILE A 348 2.51 -2.39 -16.59
CA ILE A 348 1.44 -2.46 -17.59
C ILE A 348 2.01 -2.62 -18.99
N LYS A 349 2.99 -1.80 -19.36
CA LYS A 349 3.64 -1.88 -20.68
C LYS A 349 4.31 -3.24 -20.89
N ILE A 350 5.08 -3.69 -19.92
CA ILE A 350 5.79 -4.98 -20.00
C ILE A 350 4.79 -6.14 -20.13
N ALA A 351 3.73 -6.15 -19.33
CA ALA A 351 2.72 -7.21 -19.40
C ALA A 351 2.05 -7.27 -20.79
N CYS A 352 1.66 -6.11 -21.33
CA CYS A 352 1.08 -6.05 -22.66
C CYS A 352 2.07 -6.47 -23.76
N ASP A 353 3.32 -6.01 -23.68
CA ASP A 353 4.37 -6.36 -24.64
C ASP A 353 4.68 -7.86 -24.63
N LEU A 354 4.72 -8.48 -23.44
CA LEU A 354 4.95 -9.92 -23.30
C LEU A 354 3.80 -10.75 -23.88
N VAL A 355 2.56 -10.28 -23.80
CA VAL A 355 1.41 -10.91 -24.48
C VAL A 355 1.57 -10.77 -26.00
N ASP A 356 1.91 -9.60 -26.49
CA ASP A 356 2.11 -9.35 -27.94
C ASP A 356 3.29 -10.18 -28.49
N GLU A 357 4.32 -10.41 -27.71
CA GLU A 357 5.46 -11.27 -28.05
C GLU A 357 5.16 -12.78 -27.94
N GLY A 358 3.99 -13.14 -27.44
CA GLY A 358 3.57 -14.54 -27.30
C GLY A 358 4.22 -15.29 -26.13
N MET A 359 4.87 -14.59 -25.21
CA MET A 359 5.49 -15.20 -24.03
C MET A 359 4.51 -15.58 -22.95
N ILE A 360 3.45 -14.78 -22.76
CA ILE A 360 2.42 -15.00 -21.75
C ILE A 360 1.04 -14.79 -22.38
N ASP A 361 0.01 -15.32 -21.73
CA ASP A 361 -1.38 -15.07 -22.11
C ASP A 361 -1.98 -13.88 -21.34
N GLU A 362 -3.19 -13.51 -21.68
CA GLU A 362 -3.93 -12.41 -21.03
C GLU A 362 -4.13 -12.64 -19.53
N LYS A 363 -4.42 -13.88 -19.14
CA LYS A 363 -4.62 -14.25 -17.73
C LYS A 363 -3.37 -14.02 -16.91
N GLU A 364 -2.23 -14.47 -17.43
CA GLU A 364 -0.94 -14.28 -16.77
C GLU A 364 -0.58 -12.79 -16.68
N ALA A 365 -0.85 -12.01 -17.73
CA ALA A 365 -0.64 -10.57 -17.73
C ALA A 365 -1.44 -9.89 -16.61
N VAL A 366 -2.70 -10.24 -16.46
CA VAL A 366 -3.58 -9.71 -15.39
C VAL A 366 -3.03 -10.08 -14.01
N LEU A 367 -2.55 -11.30 -13.83
CA LEU A 367 -2.01 -11.75 -12.53
C LEU A 367 -0.71 -11.05 -12.13
N ARG A 368 0.07 -10.56 -13.09
CA ARG A 368 1.37 -9.93 -12.83
C ARG A 368 1.30 -8.50 -12.34
N ILE A 369 0.19 -7.84 -12.53
CA ILE A 369 0.00 -6.45 -12.12
C ILE A 369 -0.43 -6.42 -10.66
N GLU A 370 0.31 -5.73 -9.81
CA GLU A 370 -0.09 -5.49 -8.45
C GLU A 370 -1.26 -4.50 -8.45
N ALA A 371 -2.43 -4.94 -7.99
CA ALA A 371 -3.65 -4.14 -8.07
C ALA A 371 -3.53 -2.78 -7.35
N LYS A 372 -2.90 -2.76 -6.18
CA LYS A 372 -2.62 -1.52 -5.42
C LYS A 372 -1.82 -0.50 -6.23
N SER A 373 -0.92 -0.95 -7.09
CA SER A 373 -0.05 -0.06 -7.85
C SER A 373 -0.78 0.79 -8.90
N LEU A 374 -2.00 0.41 -9.25
CA LEU A 374 -2.84 1.20 -10.17
C LEU A 374 -3.16 2.60 -9.64
N ASP A 375 -3.11 2.79 -8.33
CA ASP A 375 -3.25 4.12 -7.71
C ASP A 375 -2.28 5.14 -8.31
N GLN A 376 -1.06 4.72 -8.60
CA GLN A 376 -0.02 5.58 -9.19
C GLN A 376 -0.37 6.09 -10.59
N LEU A 377 -1.28 5.41 -11.28
CA LEU A 377 -1.72 5.78 -12.63
C LEU A 377 -2.90 6.75 -12.63
N LEU A 378 -3.59 6.85 -11.50
CA LEU A 378 -4.82 7.61 -11.36
C LEU A 378 -4.60 8.98 -10.73
N HIS A 379 -3.40 9.24 -10.20
CA HIS A 379 -3.05 10.47 -9.48
C HIS A 379 -1.78 11.10 -10.05
N PRO A 380 -1.63 12.44 -9.94
CA PRO A 380 -0.39 13.11 -10.30
C PRO A 380 0.79 12.60 -9.46
N THR A 381 1.98 12.66 -10.04
CA THR A 381 3.24 12.32 -9.38
C THR A 381 4.21 13.49 -9.48
N PHE A 382 5.28 13.47 -8.67
CA PHE A 382 6.35 14.46 -8.80
C PHE A 382 7.33 14.07 -9.91
N ASP A 383 7.85 15.09 -10.60
CA ASP A 383 9.03 14.93 -11.44
C ASP A 383 10.21 14.48 -10.59
N LYS A 384 10.88 13.39 -11.00
CA LYS A 384 11.92 12.73 -10.20
C LYS A 384 13.11 13.65 -9.87
N ASP A 385 13.56 14.43 -10.83
CA ASP A 385 14.72 15.31 -10.65
C ASP A 385 14.36 16.50 -9.75
N SER A 386 13.18 17.07 -9.93
CA SER A 386 12.65 18.13 -9.08
C SER A 386 12.46 17.68 -7.65
N LEU A 387 12.00 16.43 -7.46
CA LEU A 387 11.79 15.86 -6.13
C LEU A 387 13.12 15.63 -5.39
N LYS A 388 14.15 15.18 -6.07
CA LYS A 388 15.50 14.99 -5.49
C LYS A 388 16.11 16.30 -4.98
N ALA A 389 15.82 17.41 -5.66
CA ALA A 389 16.25 18.74 -5.26
C ALA A 389 15.36 19.35 -4.15
N GLY A 390 14.25 18.71 -3.81
CA GLY A 390 13.30 19.18 -2.84
C GLY A 390 13.76 19.02 -1.39
N GLU A 391 13.38 19.96 -0.54
CA GLU A 391 13.65 19.91 0.89
C GLU A 391 12.44 19.41 1.68
N VAL A 392 12.58 18.27 2.36
CA VAL A 392 11.55 17.73 3.25
C VAL A 392 11.53 18.56 4.53
N ILE A 393 10.39 19.14 4.85
CA ILE A 393 10.18 19.95 6.05
C ILE A 393 9.29 19.29 7.10
N GLY A 394 8.60 18.23 6.74
CA GLY A 394 7.75 17.46 7.66
C GLY A 394 7.26 16.16 7.04
N GLU A 395 6.71 15.32 7.88
CA GLU A 395 6.11 14.04 7.48
C GLU A 395 4.90 13.74 8.37
N ALA A 396 3.82 13.29 7.76
CA ALA A 396 2.60 12.92 8.48
C ALA A 396 1.88 11.77 7.74
N LEU A 397 0.60 11.56 8.02
CA LEU A 397 -0.13 10.43 7.45
C LEU A 397 -0.40 10.62 5.95
N PRO A 398 -0.03 9.64 5.11
CA PRO A 398 -0.37 9.63 3.69
C PRO A 398 -1.85 9.29 3.50
N ALA A 399 -2.72 10.29 3.71
CA ALA A 399 -4.16 10.09 3.81
C ALA A 399 -4.85 9.87 2.46
N SER A 400 -4.36 10.51 1.41
CA SER A 400 -4.84 10.28 0.04
C SER A 400 -3.67 10.44 -0.93
N PRO A 401 -3.48 9.50 -1.85
CA PRO A 401 -2.29 9.47 -2.70
C PRO A 401 -2.23 10.62 -3.72
N GLY A 402 -1.05 10.79 -4.30
CA GLY A 402 -0.78 11.77 -5.33
C GLY A 402 0.23 12.83 -4.90
N ALA A 403 0.58 13.67 -5.85
CA ALA A 403 1.48 14.80 -5.65
C ALA A 403 0.70 16.12 -5.83
N ALA A 404 0.92 17.05 -4.94
CA ALA A 404 0.32 18.39 -5.04
C ALA A 404 1.36 19.45 -4.75
N ALA A 405 1.33 20.53 -5.53
CA ALA A 405 2.15 21.70 -5.28
C ALA A 405 1.29 22.95 -5.54
N GLY A 406 1.38 23.92 -4.68
CA GLY A 406 0.58 25.15 -4.85
C GLY A 406 0.79 26.15 -3.75
N LYS A 407 0.10 27.27 -3.90
CA LYS A 407 0.07 28.36 -2.92
C LYS A 407 -0.76 27.98 -1.70
N VAL A 408 -0.26 28.26 -0.54
CA VAL A 408 -0.96 28.02 0.73
C VAL A 408 -2.18 28.94 0.83
N VAL A 409 -3.32 28.35 1.14
CA VAL A 409 -4.55 29.04 1.54
C VAL A 409 -5.07 28.44 2.84
N PHE A 410 -5.75 29.24 3.67
CA PHE A 410 -6.13 28.83 5.02
C PHE A 410 -7.63 28.63 5.21
N THR A 411 -8.45 29.05 4.25
CA THR A 411 -9.90 28.88 4.31
C THR A 411 -10.45 28.23 3.05
N ALA A 412 -11.60 27.57 3.17
CA ALA A 412 -12.30 26.99 2.04
C ALA A 412 -12.74 28.06 1.02
N GLU A 413 -13.13 29.24 1.50
CA GLU A 413 -13.53 30.36 0.66
C GLU A 413 -12.35 30.86 -0.20
N GLU A 414 -11.18 31.01 0.39
CA GLU A 414 -9.95 31.37 -0.35
C GLU A 414 -9.59 30.34 -1.39
N ALA A 415 -9.68 29.05 -1.03
CA ALA A 415 -9.42 27.96 -1.96
C ALA A 415 -10.40 27.97 -3.13
N LYS A 416 -11.68 28.20 -2.88
CA LYS A 416 -12.72 28.31 -3.90
C LYS A 416 -12.51 29.51 -4.82
N GLU A 417 -12.14 30.65 -4.27
CA GLU A 417 -11.90 31.88 -5.04
C GLU A 417 -10.65 31.79 -5.92
N GLN A 418 -9.55 31.27 -5.38
CA GLN A 418 -8.25 31.23 -6.04
C GLN A 418 -8.00 29.97 -6.83
N GLY A 419 -8.60 28.83 -6.44
CA GLY A 419 -8.35 27.52 -7.01
C GLY A 419 -9.16 27.19 -8.27
N LYS A 420 -9.35 25.88 -8.48
CA LYS A 420 -10.11 25.35 -9.62
C LYS A 420 -11.55 25.85 -9.60
N GLY A 421 -12.01 26.37 -10.73
CA GLY A 421 -13.35 26.98 -10.84
C GLY A 421 -13.42 28.44 -10.40
N GLY A 422 -12.38 28.97 -9.76
CA GLY A 422 -12.18 30.38 -9.47
C GLY A 422 -11.15 30.99 -10.42
N LYS A 423 -10.07 31.57 -9.88
CA LYS A 423 -8.97 32.15 -10.67
C LYS A 423 -8.12 31.11 -11.40
N GLY A 424 -8.29 29.82 -11.11
CA GLY A 424 -7.54 28.72 -11.73
C GLY A 424 -6.11 28.56 -11.24
N GLU A 425 -5.77 29.15 -10.12
CA GLU A 425 -4.44 29.00 -9.51
C GLU A 425 -4.32 27.65 -8.80
N ARG A 426 -3.09 27.15 -8.70
CA ARG A 426 -2.81 25.97 -7.89
C ARG A 426 -2.72 26.38 -6.43
N VAL A 427 -3.62 25.83 -5.60
CA VAL A 427 -3.67 26.11 -4.16
C VAL A 427 -3.61 24.83 -3.34
N VAL A 428 -3.00 24.91 -2.16
CA VAL A 428 -2.97 23.86 -1.15
C VAL A 428 -3.70 24.41 0.08
N LEU A 429 -4.77 23.72 0.46
CA LEU A 429 -5.57 24.11 1.63
C LEU A 429 -4.91 23.57 2.90
N VAL A 430 -4.54 24.46 3.81
CA VAL A 430 -3.93 24.13 5.10
C VAL A 430 -4.90 24.52 6.22
N ARG A 431 -5.34 23.52 6.98
CA ARG A 431 -6.31 23.70 8.06
C ARG A 431 -5.85 23.00 9.34
N LEU A 432 -6.35 23.46 10.47
CA LEU A 432 -6.22 22.71 11.72
C LEU A 432 -6.90 21.33 11.54
N GLU A 433 -8.13 21.32 11.04
CA GLU A 433 -8.91 20.19 10.60
C GLU A 433 -9.95 20.64 9.58
N THR A 434 -10.45 19.75 8.75
CA THR A 434 -11.55 20.10 7.83
C THR A 434 -12.90 19.63 8.36
N THR A 435 -13.93 20.36 7.97
CA THR A 435 -15.33 20.04 8.29
C THR A 435 -16.13 19.85 6.99
N PRO A 436 -17.35 19.31 7.05
CA PRO A 436 -18.18 19.17 5.85
C PRO A 436 -18.42 20.48 5.07
N GLU A 437 -18.35 21.62 5.73
CA GLU A 437 -18.49 22.94 5.10
C GLU A 437 -17.28 23.32 4.23
N ASP A 438 -16.13 22.65 4.43
CA ASP A 438 -14.91 22.90 3.65
C ASP A 438 -14.88 22.19 2.28
N ILE A 439 -15.87 21.38 1.95
CA ILE A 439 -15.87 20.53 0.75
C ILE A 439 -15.58 21.30 -0.54
N GLU A 440 -16.22 22.44 -0.75
CA GLU A 440 -16.02 23.23 -1.95
C GLU A 440 -14.59 23.76 -2.09
N GLY A 441 -13.97 24.14 -0.98
CA GLY A 441 -12.56 24.55 -0.93
C GLY A 441 -11.62 23.38 -1.16
N MET A 442 -11.96 22.22 -0.63
CA MET A 442 -11.20 20.97 -0.85
C MET A 442 -11.23 20.57 -2.34
N VAL A 443 -12.37 20.67 -2.98
CA VAL A 443 -12.53 20.42 -4.43
C VAL A 443 -11.68 21.34 -5.28
N ALA A 444 -11.61 22.63 -4.91
CA ALA A 444 -10.85 23.64 -5.62
C ALA A 444 -9.33 23.52 -5.43
N SER A 445 -8.88 22.76 -4.43
CA SER A 445 -7.47 22.64 -4.06
C SER A 445 -6.75 21.52 -4.81
N GLN A 446 -5.44 21.68 -5.04
CA GLN A 446 -4.57 20.62 -5.55
C GLN A 446 -4.29 19.58 -4.48
N GLY A 447 -4.14 20.02 -3.23
CA GLY A 447 -3.87 19.17 -2.09
C GLY A 447 -4.38 19.76 -0.79
N ILE A 448 -4.46 18.90 0.22
CA ILE A 448 -4.99 19.24 1.54
C ILE A 448 -3.97 18.80 2.59
N LEU A 449 -3.66 19.72 3.49
CA LEU A 449 -2.78 19.47 4.64
C LEU A 449 -3.51 19.83 5.92
N THR A 450 -3.61 18.88 6.85
CA THR A 450 -4.21 19.15 8.15
C THR A 450 -3.25 18.87 9.31
N VAL A 451 -3.40 19.64 10.38
CA VAL A 451 -2.62 19.46 11.60
C VAL A 451 -3.15 18.29 12.42
N ARG A 452 -4.47 18.15 12.45
CA ARG A 452 -5.18 17.06 13.17
C ARG A 452 -5.88 16.12 12.20
N GLY A 453 -6.13 14.94 12.65
CA GLY A 453 -6.90 13.94 11.95
C GLY A 453 -6.09 12.71 11.54
N GLY A 454 -6.72 11.56 11.67
CA GLY A 454 -6.18 10.26 11.27
C GLY A 454 -6.65 9.86 9.87
N MET A 455 -6.41 8.62 9.50
CA MET A 455 -6.83 8.03 8.20
C MET A 455 -8.35 8.01 8.01
N THR A 456 -9.10 8.18 9.07
CA THR A 456 -10.57 8.17 9.09
C THR A 456 -11.18 9.55 9.29
N SER A 457 -10.34 10.60 9.38
CA SER A 457 -10.81 11.97 9.51
C SER A 457 -11.59 12.41 8.29
N HIS A 458 -12.40 13.46 8.46
CA HIS A 458 -13.14 14.06 7.36
C HIS A 458 -12.24 14.41 6.18
N ALA A 459 -11.09 15.06 6.43
CA ALA A 459 -10.13 15.41 5.38
C ALA A 459 -9.65 14.19 4.61
N ALA A 460 -9.26 13.12 5.31
CA ALA A 460 -8.76 11.90 4.70
C ALA A 460 -9.82 11.19 3.85
N VAL A 461 -11.01 11.03 4.39
CA VAL A 461 -12.11 10.32 3.72
C VAL A 461 -12.58 11.08 2.47
N VAL A 462 -12.83 12.38 2.61
CA VAL A 462 -13.30 13.23 1.50
C VAL A 462 -12.22 13.35 0.41
N ALA A 463 -10.97 13.55 0.80
CA ALA A 463 -9.86 13.64 -0.16
C ALA A 463 -9.71 12.37 -0.99
N ARG A 464 -9.79 11.19 -0.34
CA ARG A 464 -9.77 9.90 -1.06
C ARG A 464 -10.95 9.76 -2.04
N GLY A 465 -12.13 10.13 -1.58
CA GLY A 465 -13.32 10.11 -2.44
C GLY A 465 -13.21 11.03 -3.67
N MET A 466 -12.54 12.17 -3.53
CA MET A 466 -12.30 13.11 -4.62
C MET A 466 -11.07 12.79 -5.47
N GLY A 467 -10.20 11.89 -5.03
CA GLY A 467 -8.90 11.67 -5.66
C GLY A 467 -7.93 12.83 -5.49
N THR A 468 -8.09 13.61 -4.44
CA THR A 468 -7.23 14.77 -4.13
C THR A 468 -6.13 14.35 -3.16
N CYS A 469 -4.89 14.76 -3.43
CA CYS A 469 -3.76 14.54 -2.54
C CYS A 469 -4.04 15.08 -1.14
N CYS A 470 -3.78 14.27 -0.11
CA CYS A 470 -3.97 14.69 1.28
C CYS A 470 -2.88 14.13 2.19
N VAL A 471 -2.29 15.01 2.98
CA VAL A 471 -1.43 14.68 4.11
C VAL A 471 -2.14 15.16 5.36
N SER A 472 -2.45 14.27 6.28
CA SER A 472 -3.22 14.62 7.46
C SER A 472 -2.50 14.31 8.78
N GLY A 473 -2.91 15.01 9.85
CA GLY A 473 -2.38 14.73 11.18
C GLY A 473 -0.92 15.16 11.38
N CYS A 474 -0.49 16.23 10.72
CA CYS A 474 0.86 16.79 10.92
C CYS A 474 0.93 17.58 12.22
N GLY A 475 1.12 16.90 13.33
CA GLY A 475 1.19 17.51 14.67
C GLY A 475 2.37 18.45 14.89
N ASP A 476 3.38 18.41 14.04
CA ASP A 476 4.54 19.30 14.09
C ASP A 476 4.23 20.71 13.57
N ILE A 477 3.11 20.88 12.89
CA ILE A 477 2.66 22.19 12.41
C ILE A 477 2.10 23.01 13.57
N GLN A 478 2.58 24.27 13.68
CA GLN A 478 2.01 25.29 14.53
C GLN A 478 1.23 26.26 13.65
N ILE A 479 -0.09 26.12 13.62
CA ILE A 479 -0.98 26.92 12.77
C ILE A 479 -1.65 28.05 13.55
N ASN A 480 -1.74 29.22 12.91
CA ASN A 480 -2.59 30.32 13.33
C ASN A 480 -3.49 30.71 12.15
N GLU A 481 -4.71 30.19 12.15
CA GLU A 481 -5.66 30.39 11.04
C GLU A 481 -6.11 31.84 10.90
N GLU A 482 -6.23 32.61 12.02
CA GLU A 482 -6.60 34.02 12.00
C GLU A 482 -5.49 34.87 11.38
N ALA A 483 -4.26 34.66 11.77
CA ALA A 483 -3.09 35.36 11.22
C ALA A 483 -2.67 34.83 9.83
N LYS A 484 -3.28 33.74 9.37
CA LYS A 484 -2.98 33.08 8.09
C LYS A 484 -1.49 32.74 7.96
N GLU A 485 -0.98 32.05 8.97
CA GLU A 485 0.40 31.56 8.99
C GLU A 485 0.52 30.21 9.69
N PHE A 486 1.52 29.44 9.28
CA PHE A 486 1.92 28.24 10.02
C PHE A 486 3.44 28.08 10.01
N LYS A 487 3.94 27.33 11.02
CA LYS A 487 5.36 27.01 11.17
C LYS A 487 5.56 25.53 11.03
N LEU A 488 6.55 25.13 10.25
CA LEU A 488 6.94 23.74 10.06
C LEU A 488 8.41 23.68 9.60
N GLY A 489 9.19 22.75 10.17
CA GLY A 489 10.56 22.51 9.77
C GLY A 489 11.50 23.71 9.91
N GLY A 490 11.21 24.64 10.83
CA GLY A 490 11.99 25.84 11.05
C GLY A 490 11.63 27.01 10.12
N TYR A 491 10.65 26.83 9.25
CA TYR A 491 10.15 27.87 8.33
C TYR A 491 8.77 28.37 8.75
N THR A 492 8.46 29.61 8.40
CA THR A 492 7.15 30.22 8.57
C THR A 492 6.54 30.44 7.18
N PHE A 493 5.33 29.93 6.99
CA PHE A 493 4.57 30.04 5.75
C PHE A 493 3.37 30.93 5.93
N HIS A 494 3.13 31.80 4.94
CA HIS A 494 2.01 32.72 4.86
C HIS A 494 1.15 32.38 3.64
N GLU A 495 -0.03 32.96 3.57
CA GLU A 495 -0.88 32.89 2.39
C GLU A 495 -0.09 33.26 1.13
N GLY A 496 -0.16 32.42 0.11
CA GLY A 496 0.54 32.60 -1.15
C GLY A 496 1.95 32.01 -1.23
N ASP A 497 2.54 31.56 -0.13
CA ASP A 497 3.78 30.80 -0.14
C ASP A 497 3.56 29.41 -0.73
N TYR A 498 4.56 28.86 -1.41
CA TYR A 498 4.45 27.53 -2.04
C TYR A 498 4.89 26.42 -1.12
N ILE A 499 4.09 25.35 -1.07
CA ILE A 499 4.43 24.07 -0.49
C ILE A 499 4.06 22.93 -1.44
N SER A 500 4.69 21.78 -1.26
CA SER A 500 4.38 20.57 -2.01
C SER A 500 4.10 19.41 -1.06
N LEU A 501 3.09 18.61 -1.39
CA LEU A 501 2.64 17.47 -0.61
C LEU A 501 2.80 16.19 -1.40
N ASP A 502 3.39 15.17 -0.77
CA ASP A 502 3.38 13.81 -1.29
C ASP A 502 2.36 12.99 -0.50
N GLY A 503 1.17 12.86 -1.03
CA GLY A 503 0.09 12.10 -0.41
C GLY A 503 0.32 10.60 -0.38
N THR A 504 1.29 10.09 -1.12
CA THR A 504 1.67 8.67 -1.13
C THR A 504 2.62 8.32 0.00
N THR A 505 3.56 9.19 0.32
CA THR A 505 4.56 8.99 1.39
C THR A 505 4.24 9.74 2.68
N GLY A 506 3.42 10.79 2.61
CA GLY A 506 3.14 11.69 3.74
C GLY A 506 4.17 12.80 3.91
N LYS A 507 5.13 12.93 3.01
CA LYS A 507 6.18 13.95 3.08
C LYS A 507 5.68 15.32 2.62
N ILE A 508 6.14 16.36 3.32
CA ILE A 508 5.83 17.75 3.04
C ILE A 508 7.14 18.44 2.63
N TYR A 509 7.09 19.16 1.51
CA TYR A 509 8.27 19.81 0.93
C TYR A 509 8.09 21.33 0.90
N LYS A 510 9.21 22.05 1.07
CA LYS A 510 9.26 23.49 0.87
C LYS A 510 9.26 23.81 -0.63
N GLY A 511 8.46 24.79 -1.02
CA GLY A 511 8.45 25.32 -2.38
C GLY A 511 7.55 24.59 -3.36
N ASP A 512 7.67 24.97 -4.62
CA ASP A 512 6.87 24.48 -5.74
C ASP A 512 7.64 23.38 -6.51
N ILE A 513 7.42 22.13 -6.15
CA ILE A 513 8.02 21.01 -6.86
C ILE A 513 7.15 20.67 -8.07
N LYS A 514 7.79 20.49 -9.22
CA LYS A 514 7.11 20.15 -10.47
C LYS A 514 6.36 18.83 -10.35
N THR A 515 5.08 18.83 -10.75
CA THR A 515 4.24 17.66 -10.80
C THR A 515 4.04 17.19 -12.24
N VAL A 516 3.75 15.90 -12.40
CA VAL A 516 3.43 15.26 -13.68
C VAL A 516 2.02 14.69 -13.56
N GLU A 517 1.14 15.07 -14.47
CA GLU A 517 -0.25 14.59 -14.50
C GLU A 517 -0.31 13.08 -14.73
N ALA A 518 -1.32 12.45 -14.17
CA ALA A 518 -1.59 11.04 -14.41
C ALA A 518 -1.95 10.82 -15.90
N SER A 519 -1.17 9.98 -16.57
CA SER A 519 -1.46 9.57 -17.95
C SER A 519 -1.97 8.14 -17.96
N VAL A 520 -3.21 7.96 -18.39
CA VAL A 520 -3.78 6.63 -18.67
C VAL A 520 -3.37 6.23 -20.09
N SER A 521 -2.40 5.32 -20.20
CA SER A 521 -1.95 4.79 -21.49
C SER A 521 -2.99 3.88 -22.12
N GLY A 522 -2.90 3.65 -23.45
CA GLY A 522 -3.73 2.66 -24.14
C GLY A 522 -3.57 1.24 -23.57
N ASN A 523 -2.42 0.91 -23.03
CA ASN A 523 -2.14 -0.35 -22.35
C ASN A 523 -2.91 -0.52 -21.04
N PHE A 524 -3.15 0.55 -20.29
CA PHE A 524 -4.04 0.51 -19.13
C PHE A 524 -5.44 0.04 -19.54
N GLY A 525 -5.99 0.60 -20.61
CA GLY A 525 -7.28 0.18 -21.15
C GLY A 525 -7.30 -1.31 -21.56
N ARG A 526 -6.21 -1.81 -22.14
CA ARG A 526 -6.07 -3.24 -22.50
C ARG A 526 -6.12 -4.14 -21.28
N ILE A 527 -5.36 -3.81 -20.25
CA ILE A 527 -5.35 -4.57 -18.98
C ILE A 527 -6.74 -4.57 -18.34
N MET A 528 -7.40 -3.42 -18.31
CA MET A 528 -8.74 -3.31 -17.73
C MET A 528 -9.79 -4.08 -18.53
N ALA A 529 -9.67 -4.10 -19.87
CA ALA A 529 -10.52 -4.92 -20.71
C ALA A 529 -10.34 -6.42 -20.45
N TRP A 530 -9.11 -6.87 -20.27
CA TRP A 530 -8.83 -8.26 -19.87
C TRP A 530 -9.36 -8.57 -18.46
N ALA A 531 -9.21 -7.63 -17.53
CA ALA A 531 -9.78 -7.78 -16.19
C ALA A 531 -11.30 -7.97 -16.24
N ASP A 532 -12.00 -7.14 -17.00
CA ASP A 532 -13.46 -7.27 -17.15
C ASP A 532 -13.87 -8.59 -17.84
N LYS A 533 -13.05 -9.09 -18.74
CA LYS A 533 -13.30 -10.38 -19.43
C LYS A 533 -13.27 -11.56 -18.47
N TYR A 534 -12.39 -11.55 -17.48
CA TYR A 534 -12.15 -12.70 -16.60
C TYR A 534 -12.81 -12.57 -15.22
N ARG A 535 -13.13 -11.38 -14.75
CA ARG A 535 -13.79 -11.22 -13.44
C ARG A 535 -15.22 -11.75 -13.46
N GLN A 536 -15.62 -12.32 -12.35
CA GLN A 536 -16.98 -12.80 -12.12
C GLN A 536 -17.73 -11.91 -11.13
N LEU A 537 -16.99 -11.19 -10.30
CA LEU A 537 -17.50 -10.25 -9.32
C LEU A 537 -17.81 -8.92 -9.99
N GLY A 538 -19.01 -8.37 -9.77
CA GLY A 538 -19.34 -7.02 -10.18
C GLY A 538 -18.58 -5.97 -9.37
N VAL A 539 -18.38 -4.79 -9.92
CA VAL A 539 -17.73 -3.68 -9.24
C VAL A 539 -18.60 -2.43 -9.36
N ARG A 540 -19.08 -1.96 -8.21
CA ARG A 540 -19.83 -0.72 -8.06
C ARG A 540 -19.01 0.32 -7.32
N THR A 541 -19.54 1.51 -7.18
CA THR A 541 -18.91 2.60 -6.45
C THR A 541 -19.74 3.10 -5.29
N ASN A 542 -19.09 3.70 -4.30
CA ASN A 542 -19.71 4.50 -3.26
C ASN A 542 -19.68 5.96 -3.72
N ALA A 543 -20.82 6.56 -3.99
CA ALA A 543 -20.91 7.92 -4.49
C ALA A 543 -22.20 8.58 -4.03
N ASP A 544 -22.11 9.83 -3.63
CA ASP A 544 -23.20 10.61 -3.03
C ASP A 544 -23.54 11.85 -3.85
N ASN A 545 -22.85 12.09 -4.95
CA ASN A 545 -23.02 13.27 -5.80
C ASN A 545 -22.77 12.93 -7.29
N PRO A 546 -23.23 13.78 -8.24
CA PRO A 546 -23.09 13.53 -9.67
C PRO A 546 -21.64 13.46 -10.16
N ARG A 547 -20.75 14.29 -9.61
CA ARG A 547 -19.34 14.33 -9.99
C ARG A 547 -18.64 13.01 -9.70
N ASP A 548 -18.77 12.50 -8.48
CA ASP A 548 -18.17 11.23 -8.08
C ASP A 548 -18.74 10.07 -8.87
N THR A 549 -20.05 10.10 -9.13
CA THR A 549 -20.73 9.12 -9.99
C THR A 549 -20.16 9.11 -11.39
N ARG A 550 -20.01 10.28 -12.00
CA ARG A 550 -19.43 10.43 -13.34
C ARG A 550 -18.01 9.88 -13.40
N ASN A 551 -17.18 10.26 -12.45
CA ASN A 551 -15.79 9.79 -12.37
C ASN A 551 -15.73 8.26 -12.22
N ALA A 552 -16.54 7.69 -11.34
CA ALA A 552 -16.56 6.26 -11.12
C ALA A 552 -17.04 5.48 -12.35
N VAL A 553 -18.07 5.94 -13.02
CA VAL A 553 -18.59 5.33 -14.26
C VAL A 553 -17.52 5.39 -15.35
N HIS A 554 -16.81 6.52 -15.45
CA HIS A 554 -15.69 6.66 -16.39
C HIS A 554 -14.56 5.64 -16.08
N LEU A 555 -14.32 5.35 -14.83
CA LEU A 555 -13.35 4.35 -14.39
C LEU A 555 -13.87 2.90 -14.45
N GLY A 556 -15.10 2.71 -14.88
CA GLY A 556 -15.68 1.39 -15.16
C GLY A 556 -16.60 0.85 -14.06
N ALA A 557 -17.10 1.67 -13.17
CA ALA A 557 -18.11 1.27 -12.19
C ALA A 557 -19.40 0.85 -12.89
N GLU A 558 -20.02 -0.23 -12.41
CA GLU A 558 -21.23 -0.80 -12.97
C GLU A 558 -22.52 -0.33 -12.28
N GLY A 559 -22.39 0.64 -11.42
CA GLY A 559 -23.47 1.23 -10.65
C GLY A 559 -22.97 1.81 -9.34
N ILE A 560 -23.90 2.26 -8.52
CA ILE A 560 -23.64 2.72 -7.16
C ILE A 560 -24.07 1.64 -6.18
N GLY A 561 -23.13 1.13 -5.39
CA GLY A 561 -23.39 0.17 -4.34
C GLY A 561 -23.74 0.80 -2.99
N LEU A 562 -23.40 2.07 -2.80
CA LEU A 562 -23.74 2.85 -1.63
C LEU A 562 -23.87 4.32 -1.98
N CYS A 563 -25.07 4.85 -1.85
CA CYS A 563 -25.35 6.27 -1.82
C CYS A 563 -25.80 6.64 -0.41
N ARG A 564 -24.99 7.45 0.28
CA ARG A 564 -25.25 7.92 1.63
C ARG A 564 -26.08 9.20 1.58
N THR A 565 -27.34 9.12 1.93
CA THR A 565 -28.24 10.27 1.82
C THR A 565 -27.94 11.41 2.80
N GLU A 566 -27.29 11.12 3.93
CA GLU A 566 -26.87 12.14 4.89
C GLU A 566 -25.92 13.18 4.28
N HIS A 567 -25.06 12.79 3.38
CA HIS A 567 -24.11 13.69 2.73
C HIS A 567 -24.79 14.74 1.83
N MET A 568 -26.04 14.50 1.46
CA MET A 568 -26.83 15.43 0.66
C MET A 568 -27.37 16.62 1.48
N PHE A 569 -27.27 16.59 2.81
CA PHE A 569 -27.87 17.57 3.69
C PHE A 569 -26.91 18.61 4.29
N PHE A 570 -25.60 18.49 4.05
CA PHE A 570 -24.58 19.37 4.64
C PHE A 570 -24.35 20.68 3.88
N ASP A 571 -25.00 20.90 2.77
CA ASP A 571 -24.94 22.12 1.99
C ASP A 571 -25.55 23.31 2.77
N GLU A 572 -24.98 24.52 2.65
CA GLU A 572 -25.41 25.73 3.35
C GLU A 572 -26.91 26.03 3.22
N GLU A 573 -27.46 25.75 2.04
CA GLU A 573 -28.87 25.99 1.75
C GLU A 573 -29.77 24.96 2.41
N ARG A 574 -29.27 23.77 2.65
CA ARG A 574 -30.04 22.60 3.11
C ARG A 574 -29.95 22.35 4.61
N ILE A 575 -28.77 22.63 5.20
CA ILE A 575 -28.51 22.30 6.61
C ILE A 575 -29.48 23.00 7.57
N PRO A 576 -29.90 24.26 7.38
CA PRO A 576 -30.92 24.89 8.24
C PRO A 576 -32.26 24.14 8.19
N LYS A 577 -32.64 23.60 7.04
CA LYS A 577 -33.90 22.88 6.84
C LYS A 577 -33.89 21.51 7.54
N ILE A 578 -32.80 20.78 7.49
CA ILE A 578 -32.67 19.49 8.20
C ILE A 578 -32.65 19.73 9.73
N ARG A 579 -31.96 20.78 10.19
CA ARG A 579 -31.94 21.20 11.61
C ARG A 579 -33.34 21.54 12.11
N LYS A 580 -34.12 22.27 11.33
CA LYS A 580 -35.50 22.58 11.62
C LYS A 580 -36.40 21.34 11.73
N MET A 581 -36.19 20.38 10.83
CA MET A 581 -36.87 19.09 10.88
C MET A 581 -36.55 18.32 12.17
N ILE A 582 -35.27 18.22 12.52
CA ILE A 582 -34.77 17.49 13.69
C ILE A 582 -35.35 18.07 15.00
N LEU A 583 -35.42 19.40 15.07
CA LEU A 583 -35.83 20.13 16.27
C LEU A 583 -37.33 20.41 16.34
N SER A 584 -38.10 19.92 15.36
CA SER A 584 -39.54 20.00 15.36
C SER A 584 -40.14 19.12 16.47
N GLU A 585 -41.10 19.66 17.22
CA GLU A 585 -41.72 18.98 18.36
C GLU A 585 -43.02 18.26 18.01
N THR A 586 -43.59 18.53 16.86
CA THR A 586 -44.84 17.91 16.38
C THR A 586 -44.58 17.18 15.04
N VAL A 587 -45.44 16.18 14.76
CA VAL A 587 -45.40 15.46 13.47
C VAL A 587 -45.67 16.44 12.31
N GLU A 588 -46.65 17.33 12.48
CA GLU A 588 -47.03 18.30 11.45
C GLU A 588 -45.91 19.28 11.13
N ALA A 589 -45.19 19.77 12.14
CA ALA A 589 -44.03 20.66 11.96
C ALA A 589 -42.87 19.91 11.27
N ARG A 590 -42.66 18.66 11.63
CA ARG A 590 -41.62 17.81 11.03
C ARG A 590 -41.93 17.51 9.57
N GLU A 591 -43.16 17.16 9.26
CA GLU A 591 -43.59 16.92 7.88
C GLU A 591 -43.49 18.19 7.02
N ALA A 592 -43.79 19.35 7.56
CA ALA A 592 -43.63 20.63 6.85
C ALA A 592 -42.18 20.89 6.51
N ALA A 593 -41.24 20.66 7.46
CA ALA A 593 -39.82 20.80 7.24
C ALA A 593 -39.28 19.77 6.22
N LEU A 594 -39.74 18.51 6.30
CA LEU A 594 -39.37 17.45 5.36
C LEU A 594 -39.85 17.75 3.93
N ASN A 595 -41.04 18.29 3.79
CA ASN A 595 -41.59 18.70 2.49
C ASN A 595 -40.70 19.74 1.79
N GLU A 596 -40.05 20.61 2.55
CA GLU A 596 -39.07 21.56 2.01
C GLU A 596 -37.81 20.90 1.50
N LEU A 597 -37.48 19.73 2.01
CA LEU A 597 -36.29 18.96 1.62
C LEU A 597 -36.52 18.06 0.38
N ILE A 598 -37.75 17.69 0.08
CA ILE A 598 -38.08 16.80 -1.06
C ILE A 598 -37.49 17.32 -2.38
N PRO A 599 -37.69 18.60 -2.76
CA PRO A 599 -37.14 19.08 -4.05
C PRO A 599 -35.62 18.95 -4.16
N PHE A 600 -34.89 19.19 -3.06
CA PHE A 600 -33.44 19.06 -3.04
C PHE A 600 -33.01 17.62 -3.22
N GLN A 601 -33.55 16.70 -2.45
CA GLN A 601 -33.17 15.29 -2.52
C GLN A 601 -33.63 14.64 -3.83
N LYS A 602 -34.80 14.97 -4.32
CA LYS A 602 -35.25 14.55 -5.65
C LYS A 602 -34.31 15.03 -6.74
N GLY A 603 -33.89 16.29 -6.70
CA GLY A 603 -32.94 16.86 -7.64
C GLY A 603 -31.59 16.12 -7.61
N ASP A 604 -31.10 15.76 -6.42
CA ASP A 604 -29.87 14.99 -6.27
C ASP A 604 -29.98 13.61 -6.89
N PHE A 605 -31.04 12.89 -6.59
CA PHE A 605 -31.29 11.56 -7.17
C PHE A 605 -31.43 11.61 -8.69
N LYS A 606 -32.15 12.61 -9.21
CA LYS A 606 -32.27 12.81 -10.66
C LYS A 606 -30.91 13.02 -11.32
N ALA A 607 -30.08 13.88 -10.74
CA ALA A 607 -28.75 14.15 -11.25
C ALA A 607 -27.86 12.89 -11.26
N MET A 608 -27.96 12.08 -10.23
CA MET A 608 -27.20 10.83 -10.15
C MET A 608 -27.71 9.79 -11.15
N TYR A 609 -29.03 9.62 -11.30
CA TYR A 609 -29.57 8.71 -12.29
C TYR A 609 -29.24 9.12 -13.73
N LYS A 610 -29.16 10.40 -14.01
CA LYS A 610 -28.73 10.91 -15.33
C LYS A 610 -27.26 10.56 -15.62
N GLU A 611 -26.39 10.63 -14.64
CA GLU A 611 -24.99 10.22 -14.78
C GLU A 611 -24.84 8.69 -14.90
N LEU A 612 -25.72 7.94 -14.24
CA LEU A 612 -25.70 6.46 -14.28
C LEU A 612 -26.24 5.88 -15.59
N LYS A 613 -27.08 6.60 -16.32
CA LYS A 613 -27.62 6.17 -17.63
C LYS A 613 -28.20 4.75 -17.63
N GLY A 614 -28.98 4.42 -16.61
CA GLY A 614 -29.61 3.12 -16.44
C GLY A 614 -28.87 2.12 -15.57
N LEU A 615 -27.66 2.43 -15.14
CA LEU A 615 -26.95 1.62 -14.16
C LEU A 615 -27.63 1.71 -12.78
N PRO A 616 -27.60 0.64 -11.97
CA PRO A 616 -28.29 0.61 -10.68
C PRO A 616 -27.65 1.53 -9.63
N MET A 617 -28.48 1.98 -8.70
CA MET A 617 -28.06 2.73 -7.53
C MET A 617 -28.73 2.18 -6.27
N THR A 618 -27.93 1.76 -5.30
CA THR A 618 -28.40 1.40 -3.97
C THR A 618 -28.36 2.63 -3.08
N VAL A 619 -29.54 3.07 -2.63
CA VAL A 619 -29.67 4.26 -1.79
C VAL A 619 -29.87 3.85 -0.35
N ARG A 620 -28.95 4.23 0.51
CA ARG A 620 -29.07 4.04 1.95
C ARG A 620 -29.87 5.18 2.56
N TYR A 621 -30.94 4.86 3.26
CA TYR A 621 -31.71 5.87 3.97
C TYR A 621 -30.91 6.41 5.16
N LEU A 622 -31.36 7.52 5.70
CA LEU A 622 -30.68 8.29 6.73
C LEU A 622 -30.14 7.39 7.85
N ASP A 623 -28.83 7.42 8.08
CA ASP A 623 -28.14 6.53 9.00
C ASP A 623 -27.60 7.19 10.27
N PRO A 624 -26.91 8.36 10.24
CA PRO A 624 -26.26 8.89 11.43
C PRO A 624 -27.25 9.41 12.47
N PRO A 625 -26.86 9.48 13.75
CA PRO A 625 -27.64 10.13 14.78
C PRO A 625 -27.96 11.57 14.43
N LEU A 626 -29.14 12.05 14.81
CA LEU A 626 -29.61 13.37 14.43
C LEU A 626 -28.75 14.51 14.99
N HIS A 627 -28.05 14.30 16.12
CA HIS A 627 -27.17 15.32 16.71
C HIS A 627 -26.01 15.72 15.80
N GLU A 628 -25.59 14.87 14.86
CA GLU A 628 -24.51 15.18 13.93
C GLU A 628 -24.85 16.35 12.99
N PHE A 629 -26.11 16.61 12.76
CA PHE A 629 -26.58 17.75 11.95
C PHE A 629 -26.78 19.03 12.75
N LEU A 630 -26.75 18.95 14.09
CA LEU A 630 -27.09 20.07 14.95
C LEU A 630 -25.93 21.08 15.06
N PRO A 631 -26.24 22.38 15.21
CA PRO A 631 -25.19 23.39 15.32
C PRO A 631 -24.45 23.26 16.65
N THR A 632 -23.15 23.50 16.62
CA THR A 632 -22.29 23.56 17.80
C THR A 632 -21.90 25.01 18.12
N GLU A 633 -21.83 25.85 17.10
CA GLU A 633 -21.44 27.25 17.23
C GLU A 633 -22.59 28.13 17.74
N GLU A 634 -22.27 29.07 18.64
CA GLU A 634 -23.26 29.97 19.26
C GLU A 634 -24.04 30.78 18.24
N GLU A 635 -23.37 31.29 17.21
CA GLU A 635 -23.98 32.11 16.16
C GLU A 635 -25.04 31.33 15.38
N ASP A 636 -24.75 30.11 15.04
CA ASP A 636 -25.65 29.19 14.31
C ASP A 636 -26.88 28.83 15.17
N ILE A 637 -26.67 28.64 16.47
CA ILE A 637 -27.74 28.33 17.43
C ILE A 637 -28.68 29.55 17.54
N ILE A 638 -28.14 30.75 17.64
CA ILE A 638 -28.92 31.96 17.70
C ILE A 638 -29.74 32.19 16.43
N ALA A 639 -29.13 32.02 15.27
CA ALA A 639 -29.79 32.14 13.97
C ALA A 639 -30.92 31.11 13.80
N LEU A 640 -30.69 29.87 14.17
CA LEU A 640 -31.67 28.78 14.10
C LEU A 640 -32.84 29.00 15.07
N ALA A 641 -32.55 29.45 16.30
CA ALA A 641 -33.56 29.78 17.31
C ALA A 641 -34.49 30.90 16.82
N LYS A 642 -33.93 31.94 16.18
CA LYS A 642 -34.68 33.02 15.58
C LYS A 642 -35.61 32.55 14.46
N ASP A 643 -35.08 31.70 13.57
CA ASP A 643 -35.84 31.13 12.46
C ASP A 643 -37.00 30.22 12.93
N MET A 644 -36.76 29.46 13.97
CA MET A 644 -37.79 28.58 14.57
C MET A 644 -38.74 29.31 15.53
N GLY A 645 -38.47 30.55 15.90
CA GLY A 645 -39.31 31.27 16.87
C GLY A 645 -39.23 30.74 18.28
N VAL A 646 -38.11 30.16 18.69
CA VAL A 646 -37.88 29.62 20.05
C VAL A 646 -36.73 30.39 20.71
N THR A 647 -36.59 30.25 22.03
CA THR A 647 -35.46 30.85 22.76
C THR A 647 -34.18 30.07 22.52
N VAL A 648 -33.03 30.73 22.65
CA VAL A 648 -31.70 30.15 22.53
C VAL A 648 -31.50 29.05 23.59
N GLU A 649 -31.97 29.30 24.81
CA GLU A 649 -31.87 28.36 25.92
C GLU A 649 -32.67 27.06 25.64
N HIS A 650 -33.86 27.20 25.08
CA HIS A 650 -34.69 26.04 24.69
C HIS A 650 -34.02 25.22 23.62
N LEU A 651 -33.44 25.85 22.62
CA LEU A 651 -32.73 25.19 21.53
C LEU A 651 -31.48 24.48 22.02
N LYS A 652 -30.68 25.11 22.89
CA LYS A 652 -29.52 24.49 23.54
C LYS A 652 -29.88 23.26 24.35
N ALA A 653 -30.96 23.33 25.11
CA ALA A 653 -31.46 22.20 25.90
C ALA A 653 -31.89 21.03 24.99
N LYS A 654 -32.55 21.34 23.87
CA LYS A 654 -32.96 20.32 22.89
C LYS A 654 -31.75 19.66 22.20
N CYS A 655 -30.77 20.45 21.80
CA CYS A 655 -29.52 19.94 21.24
C CYS A 655 -28.77 19.04 22.22
N SER A 656 -28.73 19.44 23.49
CA SER A 656 -28.11 18.65 24.56
C SER A 656 -28.85 17.31 24.81
N GLU A 657 -30.20 17.34 24.76
CA GLU A 657 -31.02 16.14 24.90
C GLU A 657 -30.77 15.12 23.78
N LEU A 658 -30.55 15.59 22.56
CA LEU A 658 -30.33 14.73 21.40
C LEU A 658 -28.88 14.24 21.28
N HIS A 659 -27.96 14.77 22.07
CA HIS A 659 -26.56 14.36 22.06
C HIS A 659 -26.40 12.89 22.51
N GLU A 660 -25.75 12.10 21.67
CA GLU A 660 -25.51 10.68 21.94
C GLU A 660 -24.18 10.45 22.65
N PHE A 661 -24.17 9.68 23.73
CA PHE A 661 -22.94 9.29 24.42
C PHE A 661 -22.14 8.28 23.61
N ASN A 662 -22.82 7.38 22.90
CA ASN A 662 -22.21 6.41 22.00
C ASN A 662 -22.96 6.45 20.65
N PRO A 663 -22.55 7.34 19.73
CA PRO A 663 -23.23 7.51 18.45
C PRO A 663 -23.34 6.23 17.62
N MET A 664 -22.33 5.36 17.70
CA MET A 664 -22.31 4.10 16.95
C MET A 664 -23.45 3.16 17.35
N MET A 665 -23.80 3.13 18.62
CA MET A 665 -24.83 2.24 19.19
C MET A 665 -26.14 2.95 19.58
N GLY A 666 -26.30 4.20 19.20
CA GLY A 666 -27.39 5.05 19.63
C GLY A 666 -28.64 5.02 18.73
N HIS A 667 -29.34 6.16 18.75
CA HIS A 667 -30.58 6.38 17.99
C HIS A 667 -30.24 6.80 16.55
N ARG A 668 -30.02 5.83 15.71
CA ARG A 668 -29.62 6.02 14.31
C ARG A 668 -30.21 4.92 13.40
N GLY A 669 -30.03 5.10 12.09
CA GLY A 669 -30.41 4.08 11.09
C GLY A 669 -31.90 3.77 11.10
N CYS A 670 -32.25 2.50 11.04
CA CYS A 670 -33.64 2.06 11.05
C CYS A 670 -34.40 2.47 12.32
N ARG A 671 -33.67 2.71 13.42
CA ARG A 671 -34.24 3.18 14.67
C ARG A 671 -34.86 4.57 14.53
N LEU A 672 -34.22 5.44 13.70
CA LEU A 672 -34.81 6.73 13.34
C LEU A 672 -36.07 6.58 12.51
N ALA A 673 -36.08 5.68 11.56
CA ALA A 673 -37.22 5.41 10.70
C ALA A 673 -38.40 4.81 11.48
N VAL A 674 -38.15 4.06 12.56
CA VAL A 674 -39.16 3.55 13.45
C VAL A 674 -39.74 4.67 14.31
N THR A 675 -38.89 5.53 14.87
CA THR A 675 -39.31 6.66 15.72
C THR A 675 -39.97 7.79 14.92
N TYR A 676 -39.41 8.10 13.75
CA TYR A 676 -39.82 9.17 12.85
C TYR A 676 -40.08 8.65 11.43
N PRO A 677 -41.19 7.91 11.23
CA PRO A 677 -41.49 7.28 9.92
C PRO A 677 -41.62 8.31 8.78
N GLU A 678 -41.89 9.54 9.10
CA GLU A 678 -42.03 10.64 8.14
C GLU A 678 -40.73 10.83 7.30
N ILE A 679 -39.55 10.55 7.90
CA ILE A 679 -38.26 10.65 7.23
C ILE A 679 -38.19 9.61 6.10
N ALA A 680 -38.57 8.37 6.37
CA ALA A 680 -38.60 7.31 5.37
C ALA A 680 -39.61 7.61 4.25
N ARG A 681 -40.77 8.18 4.58
CA ARG A 681 -41.76 8.62 3.59
C ARG A 681 -41.20 9.70 2.67
N MET A 682 -40.54 10.69 3.25
CA MET A 682 -39.89 11.76 2.46
C MET A 682 -38.85 11.22 1.50
N GLN A 683 -37.96 10.39 1.99
CA GLN A 683 -36.87 9.83 1.15
C GLN A 683 -37.41 8.94 0.05
N THR A 684 -38.42 8.11 0.36
CA THR A 684 -39.07 7.27 -0.63
C THR A 684 -39.78 8.09 -1.72
N ARG A 685 -40.51 9.12 -1.34
CA ARG A 685 -41.16 10.01 -2.31
C ARG A 685 -40.15 10.67 -3.23
N ALA A 686 -39.10 11.26 -2.68
CA ALA A 686 -38.04 11.91 -3.46
C ALA A 686 -37.37 10.95 -4.44
N LEU A 687 -37.05 9.74 -3.98
CA LEU A 687 -36.36 8.74 -4.81
C LEU A 687 -37.24 8.20 -5.95
N ILE A 688 -38.46 7.80 -5.64
CA ILE A 688 -39.39 7.24 -6.64
C ILE A 688 -39.80 8.29 -7.66
N GLU A 689 -40.10 9.51 -7.22
CA GLU A 689 -40.39 10.62 -8.14
C GLU A 689 -39.21 10.91 -9.05
N ALA A 690 -37.99 10.95 -8.51
CA ALA A 690 -36.77 11.17 -9.29
C ALA A 690 -36.56 10.08 -10.35
N ALA A 691 -36.72 8.82 -9.96
CA ALA A 691 -36.57 7.69 -10.88
C ALA A 691 -37.62 7.71 -12.01
N ILE A 692 -38.87 7.98 -11.68
CA ILE A 692 -39.95 8.08 -12.67
C ILE A 692 -39.69 9.23 -13.64
N GLU A 693 -39.33 10.41 -13.11
CA GLU A 693 -39.06 11.60 -13.95
C GLU A 693 -37.88 11.38 -14.89
N VAL A 694 -36.77 10.78 -14.43
CA VAL A 694 -35.64 10.47 -15.32
C VAL A 694 -36.00 9.43 -16.38
N HIS A 695 -36.79 8.42 -16.02
CA HIS A 695 -37.31 7.45 -17.01
C HIS A 695 -38.12 8.16 -18.09
N GLU A 696 -39.01 9.07 -17.72
CA GLU A 696 -39.83 9.81 -18.65
C GLU A 696 -39.02 10.79 -19.52
N GLU A 697 -38.06 11.49 -18.92
CA GLU A 697 -37.23 12.50 -19.60
C GLU A 697 -36.20 11.87 -20.55
N ASP A 698 -35.49 10.82 -20.10
CA ASP A 698 -34.32 10.26 -20.77
C ASP A 698 -34.49 8.81 -21.26
N GLY A 699 -35.58 8.14 -20.92
CA GLY A 699 -35.92 6.78 -21.37
C GLY A 699 -35.08 5.67 -20.72
N TYR A 700 -34.33 5.93 -19.66
CA TYR A 700 -33.56 4.89 -18.99
C TYR A 700 -34.46 3.95 -18.19
N ASP A 701 -34.13 2.65 -18.22
CA ASP A 701 -34.76 1.66 -17.35
C ASP A 701 -34.12 1.74 -15.97
N ILE A 702 -34.88 2.23 -15.00
CA ILE A 702 -34.40 2.45 -13.64
C ILE A 702 -35.19 1.57 -12.67
N VAL A 703 -34.47 0.80 -11.87
CA VAL A 703 -35.03 0.02 -10.76
C VAL A 703 -34.37 0.50 -9.48
N PRO A 704 -35.00 1.42 -8.73
CA PRO A 704 -34.46 1.89 -7.47
C PRO A 704 -34.18 0.76 -6.49
N GLU A 705 -33.02 0.79 -5.82
CA GLU A 705 -32.62 -0.14 -4.79
C GLU A 705 -32.57 0.62 -3.46
N ILE A 706 -33.50 0.32 -2.57
CA ILE A 706 -33.66 1.01 -1.29
C ILE A 706 -33.05 0.16 -0.19
N MET A 707 -32.09 0.71 0.54
CA MET A 707 -31.36 0.01 1.58
C MET A 707 -31.64 0.62 2.95
N ILE A 708 -32.18 -0.20 3.86
CA ILE A 708 -32.46 0.19 5.23
C ILE A 708 -31.26 -0.17 6.10
N PRO A 709 -30.61 0.83 6.74
CA PRO A 709 -29.41 0.59 7.53
C PRO A 709 -29.72 0.08 8.94
N LEU A 710 -28.72 -0.54 9.58
CA LEU A 710 -28.67 -0.88 11.01
C LEU A 710 -29.76 -1.86 11.47
N VAL A 711 -30.27 -2.69 10.59
CA VAL A 711 -31.28 -3.69 10.93
C VAL A 711 -30.65 -4.84 11.72
N GLY A 712 -31.24 -5.16 12.87
CA GLY A 712 -30.84 -6.30 13.70
C GLY A 712 -31.95 -7.33 13.88
N GLU A 713 -33.21 -6.98 13.53
CA GLU A 713 -34.38 -7.81 13.70
C GLU A 713 -35.26 -7.74 12.46
N LYS A 714 -35.78 -8.87 12.01
CA LYS A 714 -36.70 -8.95 10.87
C LYS A 714 -37.89 -7.97 10.99
N LYS A 715 -38.43 -7.82 12.17
CA LYS A 715 -39.59 -6.93 12.41
C LYS A 715 -39.25 -5.45 12.26
N GLU A 716 -38.01 -5.05 12.55
CA GLU A 716 -37.52 -3.68 12.26
C GLU A 716 -37.59 -3.41 10.76
N LEU A 717 -37.06 -4.33 9.97
CA LEU A 717 -37.04 -4.20 8.52
C LEU A 717 -38.46 -4.18 7.96
N LYS A 718 -39.30 -5.09 8.42
CA LYS A 718 -40.70 -5.15 7.98
C LYS A 718 -41.43 -3.86 8.26
N PHE A 719 -41.30 -3.30 9.47
CA PHE A 719 -41.93 -2.05 9.84
C PHE A 719 -41.56 -0.90 8.88
N VAL A 720 -40.29 -0.71 8.65
CA VAL A 720 -39.79 0.35 7.74
C VAL A 720 -40.17 0.04 6.30
N LYS A 721 -40.04 -1.21 5.88
CA LYS A 721 -40.39 -1.67 4.52
C LYS A 721 -41.86 -1.38 4.22
N ASP A 722 -42.77 -1.66 5.15
CA ASP A 722 -44.23 -1.41 4.96
C ASP A 722 -44.49 0.08 4.69
N ILE A 723 -43.77 0.98 5.39
CA ILE A 723 -43.88 2.43 5.19
C ILE A 723 -43.34 2.82 3.80
N VAL A 724 -42.20 2.26 3.42
CA VAL A 724 -41.56 2.51 2.12
C VAL A 724 -42.48 2.03 0.98
N VAL A 725 -43.00 0.83 1.07
CA VAL A 725 -43.92 0.25 0.07
C VAL A 725 -45.18 1.09 -0.07
N GLU A 726 -45.83 1.45 1.04
CA GLU A 726 -47.01 2.31 1.04
C GLU A 726 -46.76 3.61 0.31
N THR A 727 -45.66 4.29 0.62
CA THR A 727 -45.30 5.56 -0.01
C THR A 727 -44.94 5.39 -1.49
N ALA A 728 -44.13 4.37 -1.83
CA ALA A 728 -43.74 4.09 -3.20
C ALA A 728 -44.92 3.77 -4.09
N GLU A 729 -45.88 2.94 -3.61
CA GLU A 729 -47.09 2.60 -4.36
C GLU A 729 -48.00 3.81 -4.54
N GLN A 730 -48.11 4.67 -3.53
CA GLN A 730 -48.85 5.91 -3.64
C GLN A 730 -48.26 6.84 -4.71
N VAL A 731 -46.96 7.05 -4.71
CA VAL A 731 -46.25 7.89 -5.72
C VAL A 731 -46.44 7.30 -7.12
N LYS A 732 -46.29 5.99 -7.28
CA LYS A 732 -46.50 5.30 -8.55
C LYS A 732 -47.91 5.50 -9.10
N LYS A 733 -48.91 5.43 -8.22
CA LYS A 733 -50.32 5.66 -8.55
C LYS A 733 -50.55 7.13 -8.97
N GLU A 734 -49.98 8.08 -8.23
CA GLU A 734 -50.07 9.52 -8.56
C GLU A 734 -49.47 9.84 -9.91
N LYS A 735 -48.37 9.18 -10.26
CA LYS A 735 -47.61 9.38 -11.52
C LYS A 735 -48.06 8.45 -12.65
N GLY A 736 -48.92 7.50 -12.42
CA GLY A 736 -49.34 6.51 -13.41
C GLY A 736 -48.22 5.58 -13.89
N SER A 737 -47.30 5.21 -13.01
CA SER A 737 -46.10 4.40 -13.30
C SER A 737 -46.21 2.97 -12.78
N ASN A 738 -45.63 2.03 -13.53
CA ASN A 738 -45.48 0.62 -13.12
C ASN A 738 -44.00 0.31 -12.73
N MET A 739 -43.25 1.29 -12.36
CA MET A 739 -41.83 1.13 -12.03
C MET A 739 -41.61 0.07 -10.94
N GLU A 740 -40.64 -0.82 -11.21
CA GLU A 740 -40.16 -1.77 -10.20
C GLU A 740 -39.16 -1.09 -9.27
N TYR A 741 -39.10 -1.54 -8.04
CA TYR A 741 -38.08 -1.14 -7.06
C TYR A 741 -37.80 -2.32 -6.13
N HIS A 742 -36.61 -2.33 -5.53
CA HIS A 742 -36.22 -3.36 -4.56
C HIS A 742 -35.90 -2.75 -3.22
N ILE A 743 -36.26 -3.46 -2.16
CA ILE A 743 -35.98 -3.07 -0.78
C ILE A 743 -35.12 -4.14 -0.15
N GLY A 744 -33.96 -3.75 0.33
CA GLY A 744 -33.02 -4.60 1.02
C GLY A 744 -32.48 -3.95 2.27
N THR A 745 -31.45 -4.54 2.82
CA THR A 745 -30.85 -4.04 4.05
C THR A 745 -29.33 -4.12 4.03
N MET A 746 -28.72 -3.30 4.85
CA MET A 746 -27.31 -3.41 5.17
C MET A 746 -27.13 -4.42 6.31
N ILE A 747 -26.31 -5.44 6.10
CA ILE A 747 -25.91 -6.38 7.15
C ILE A 747 -24.64 -5.81 7.80
N GLU A 748 -24.81 -5.19 8.94
CA GLU A 748 -23.72 -4.49 9.63
C GLU A 748 -23.75 -4.72 11.16
N ILE A 749 -24.79 -5.37 11.65
CA ILE A 749 -24.89 -5.78 13.05
C ILE A 749 -24.63 -7.30 13.10
N PRO A 750 -23.79 -7.80 14.01
CA PRO A 750 -23.54 -9.24 14.14
C PRO A 750 -24.80 -10.09 14.26
N ARG A 751 -25.81 -9.62 15.00
CA ARG A 751 -27.10 -10.31 15.11
C ARG A 751 -27.80 -10.48 13.76
N ALA A 752 -27.71 -9.50 12.88
CA ALA A 752 -28.28 -9.57 11.53
C ALA A 752 -27.61 -10.66 10.68
N ALA A 753 -26.30 -10.78 10.79
CA ALA A 753 -25.55 -11.86 10.11
C ALA A 753 -25.97 -13.24 10.62
N LEU A 754 -26.13 -13.39 11.92
CA LEU A 754 -26.57 -14.64 12.57
C LEU A 754 -28.00 -15.04 12.18
N LEU A 755 -28.87 -14.08 11.94
CA LEU A 755 -30.28 -14.28 11.59
C LEU A 755 -30.60 -13.86 10.14
N ALA A 756 -29.63 -13.90 9.27
CA ALA A 756 -29.76 -13.45 7.88
C ALA A 756 -30.84 -14.26 7.11
N ASN A 757 -31.06 -15.51 7.44
CA ASN A 757 -32.13 -16.31 6.86
C ASN A 757 -33.55 -15.74 7.17
N GLU A 758 -33.75 -15.23 8.36
CA GLU A 758 -35.02 -14.58 8.74
C GLU A 758 -35.18 -13.21 8.09
N ILE A 759 -34.10 -12.41 8.11
CA ILE A 759 -34.07 -11.07 7.50
C ILE A 759 -34.28 -11.14 5.97
N ALA A 760 -33.74 -12.16 5.32
CA ALA A 760 -33.93 -12.40 3.88
C ALA A 760 -35.40 -12.71 3.48
N GLU A 761 -36.27 -13.03 4.42
CA GLU A 761 -37.70 -13.16 4.11
C GLU A 761 -38.30 -11.80 3.72
N GLU A 762 -37.77 -10.71 4.26
CA GLU A 762 -38.21 -9.34 3.98
C GLU A 762 -37.25 -8.58 3.05
N ALA A 763 -35.95 -8.86 3.10
CA ALA A 763 -34.97 -8.19 2.30
C ALA A 763 -34.76 -8.87 0.94
N GLU A 764 -34.84 -8.09 -0.15
CA GLU A 764 -34.62 -8.58 -1.51
C GLU A 764 -33.14 -8.60 -1.88
N PHE A 765 -32.30 -7.86 -1.14
CA PHE A 765 -30.85 -7.87 -1.28
C PHE A 765 -30.18 -7.58 0.06
N PHE A 766 -28.89 -7.95 0.16
CA PHE A 766 -28.03 -7.57 1.27
C PHE A 766 -26.83 -6.78 0.75
N SER A 767 -26.40 -5.80 1.54
CA SER A 767 -25.10 -5.16 1.43
C SER A 767 -24.39 -5.24 2.79
N PHE A 768 -23.20 -5.81 2.81
CA PHE A 768 -22.43 -5.93 4.06
C PHE A 768 -21.74 -4.60 4.36
N GLY A 769 -22.13 -3.95 5.45
CA GLY A 769 -21.52 -2.74 5.98
C GLY A 769 -20.35 -3.10 6.89
N THR A 770 -19.21 -3.41 6.32
CA THR A 770 -18.08 -4.01 7.05
C THR A 770 -17.41 -3.06 8.02
N ASN A 771 -17.56 -1.75 7.89
CA ASN A 771 -17.05 -0.80 8.89
C ASN A 771 -17.72 -1.02 10.25
N ASP A 772 -19.05 -0.95 10.30
CA ASP A 772 -19.82 -1.18 11.53
C ASP A 772 -19.72 -2.63 12.01
N LEU A 773 -19.77 -3.57 11.09
CA LEU A 773 -19.65 -5.00 11.43
C LEU A 773 -18.29 -5.29 12.09
N THR A 774 -17.21 -4.68 11.61
CA THR A 774 -15.89 -4.78 12.20
C THR A 774 -15.85 -4.14 13.58
N GLN A 775 -16.37 -2.93 13.75
CA GLN A 775 -16.43 -2.24 15.04
C GLN A 775 -17.16 -3.09 16.09
N MET A 776 -18.30 -3.62 15.76
CA MET A 776 -19.12 -4.40 16.68
C MET A 776 -18.53 -5.79 16.98
N THR A 777 -17.82 -6.38 16.04
CA THR A 777 -17.16 -7.68 16.22
C THR A 777 -15.91 -7.57 17.07
N PHE A 778 -15.08 -6.55 16.85
CA PHE A 778 -13.90 -6.28 17.67
C PHE A 778 -14.24 -5.61 19.01
N GLY A 779 -15.37 -4.93 19.09
CA GLY A 779 -15.81 -4.25 20.32
C GLY A 779 -15.09 -2.93 20.57
N PHE A 780 -14.59 -2.26 19.52
CA PHE A 780 -14.03 -0.91 19.65
C PHE A 780 -14.43 -0.01 18.47
N SER A 781 -14.46 1.28 18.75
CA SER A 781 -14.77 2.30 17.76
C SER A 781 -13.56 2.57 16.85
N ARG A 782 -13.82 2.70 15.57
CA ARG A 782 -12.84 3.12 14.56
C ARG A 782 -12.17 4.46 14.93
N ASP A 783 -12.95 5.39 15.46
CA ASP A 783 -12.48 6.73 15.82
C ASP A 783 -11.56 6.72 17.05
N ASP A 784 -11.77 5.78 17.96
CA ASP A 784 -10.97 5.65 19.18
C ASP A 784 -9.78 4.69 19.05
N ALA A 785 -9.79 3.83 18.04
CA ALA A 785 -8.80 2.76 17.89
C ALA A 785 -7.35 3.26 17.77
N GLY A 786 -7.15 4.43 17.18
CA GLY A 786 -5.81 5.05 17.05
C GLY A 786 -5.08 5.25 18.38
N LYS A 787 -5.80 5.30 19.50
CA LYS A 787 -5.22 5.48 20.84
C LYS A 787 -4.43 4.26 21.31
N PHE A 788 -4.72 3.06 20.79
CA PHE A 788 -4.08 1.82 21.24
C PHE A 788 -3.56 0.92 20.11
N LEU A 789 -3.99 1.07 18.88
CA LEU A 789 -3.57 0.20 17.78
C LEU A 789 -2.06 0.22 17.54
N ASP A 790 -1.40 1.37 17.69
CA ASP A 790 0.06 1.45 17.56
C ASP A 790 0.78 0.56 18.57
N ALA A 791 0.30 0.52 19.81
CA ALA A 791 0.84 -0.37 20.83
C ALA A 791 0.61 -1.85 20.46
N TYR A 792 -0.54 -2.17 19.87
CA TYR A 792 -0.86 -3.52 19.40
C TYR A 792 0.05 -3.97 18.27
N TYR A 793 0.38 -3.07 17.33
CA TYR A 793 1.33 -3.36 16.27
C TYR A 793 2.75 -3.59 16.81
N LYS A 794 3.20 -2.74 17.73
CA LYS A 794 4.50 -2.88 18.39
C LYS A 794 4.61 -4.18 19.18
N ALA A 795 3.53 -4.59 19.84
CA ALA A 795 3.45 -5.83 20.62
C ALA A 795 3.18 -7.07 19.73
N LYS A 796 3.06 -6.90 18.43
CA LYS A 796 2.74 -7.97 17.45
C LYS A 796 1.41 -8.68 17.72
N ILE A 797 0.45 -8.00 18.33
CA ILE A 797 -0.90 -8.53 18.59
C ILE A 797 -1.70 -8.49 17.29
N TYR A 798 -1.69 -7.36 16.60
CA TYR A 798 -2.25 -7.21 15.25
C TYR A 798 -1.11 -6.94 14.25
N GLU A 799 -1.17 -7.63 13.13
CA GLU A 799 -0.27 -7.38 12.01
C GLU A 799 -0.79 -6.29 11.08
N GLN A 800 -2.12 -6.11 11.04
CA GLN A 800 -2.80 -5.22 10.12
C GLN A 800 -3.96 -4.49 10.80
N ASP A 801 -4.31 -3.32 10.22
CA ASP A 801 -5.50 -2.58 10.62
C ASP A 801 -6.76 -3.31 10.12
N PRO A 802 -7.67 -3.75 11.03
CA PRO A 802 -8.88 -4.45 10.67
C PRO A 802 -9.88 -3.60 9.87
N PHE A 803 -9.71 -2.27 9.87
CA PHE A 803 -10.53 -1.37 9.06
C PHE A 803 -9.98 -1.17 7.63
N ALA A 804 -8.69 -1.41 7.42
CA ALA A 804 -8.08 -1.34 6.10
C ALA A 804 -8.29 -2.63 5.31
N LYS A 805 -8.13 -3.78 5.97
CA LYS A 805 -8.35 -5.11 5.39
C LYS A 805 -9.36 -5.87 6.23
N ILE A 806 -10.25 -6.61 5.56
CA ILE A 806 -11.25 -7.40 6.27
C ILE A 806 -10.57 -8.46 7.14
N ASP A 807 -10.99 -8.53 8.40
CA ASP A 807 -10.63 -9.62 9.30
C ASP A 807 -11.34 -10.90 8.86
N GLN A 808 -10.65 -11.73 8.09
CA GLN A 808 -11.26 -12.95 7.52
C GLN A 808 -11.56 -14.01 8.58
N LYS A 809 -10.87 -13.99 9.71
CA LYS A 809 -11.04 -14.98 10.79
C LYS A 809 -12.28 -14.75 11.64
N GLY A 810 -12.58 -13.50 11.99
CA GLY A 810 -13.69 -13.13 12.83
C GLY A 810 -14.84 -12.53 12.02
N VAL A 811 -14.66 -11.30 11.54
CA VAL A 811 -15.67 -10.60 10.74
C VAL A 811 -16.05 -11.40 9.50
N GLY A 812 -15.07 -12.00 8.86
CA GLY A 812 -15.27 -12.84 7.66
C GLY A 812 -16.21 -14.01 7.89
N GLN A 813 -16.23 -14.62 9.08
CA GLN A 813 -17.19 -15.66 9.42
C GLN A 813 -18.61 -15.14 9.42
N LEU A 814 -18.85 -13.95 9.96
CA LEU A 814 -20.17 -13.33 9.97
C LEU A 814 -20.65 -12.99 8.56
N VAL A 815 -19.77 -12.46 7.72
CA VAL A 815 -20.09 -12.19 6.32
C VAL A 815 -20.46 -13.48 5.60
N LYS A 816 -19.67 -14.52 5.77
CA LYS A 816 -19.93 -15.84 5.19
C LYS A 816 -21.27 -16.44 5.66
N MET A 817 -21.58 -16.34 6.96
CA MET A 817 -22.87 -16.75 7.50
C MET A 817 -24.03 -15.98 6.85
N GLY A 818 -23.87 -14.67 6.70
CA GLY A 818 -24.85 -13.82 6.03
C GLY A 818 -25.10 -14.24 4.58
N VAL A 819 -24.07 -14.59 3.86
CA VAL A 819 -24.15 -15.10 2.48
C VAL A 819 -24.91 -16.44 2.44
N GLU A 820 -24.48 -17.41 3.22
CA GLU A 820 -25.05 -18.76 3.24
C GLU A 820 -26.51 -18.74 3.68
N LYS A 821 -26.81 -18.05 4.76
CA LYS A 821 -28.18 -17.95 5.32
C LYS A 821 -29.12 -17.13 4.44
N GLY A 822 -28.63 -16.05 3.86
CA GLY A 822 -29.40 -15.25 2.90
C GLY A 822 -29.82 -16.06 1.69
N ARG A 823 -28.90 -16.83 1.12
CA ARG A 823 -29.17 -17.71 -0.02
C ARG A 823 -30.03 -18.92 0.32
N ALA A 824 -29.99 -19.39 1.56
CA ALA A 824 -30.88 -20.46 2.00
C ALA A 824 -32.36 -20.04 1.92
N THR A 825 -32.68 -18.77 2.19
CA THR A 825 -34.03 -18.21 2.08
C THR A 825 -34.33 -17.70 0.67
N ARG A 826 -33.38 -16.98 0.05
CA ARG A 826 -33.48 -16.45 -1.33
C ARG A 826 -32.29 -16.91 -2.14
N PRO A 827 -32.39 -18.00 -2.90
CA PRO A 827 -31.23 -18.55 -3.65
C PRO A 827 -30.54 -17.56 -4.60
N ASN A 828 -31.27 -16.61 -5.14
CA ASN A 828 -30.78 -15.60 -6.07
C ASN A 828 -30.61 -14.21 -5.46
N ILE A 829 -30.53 -14.11 -4.14
CA ILE A 829 -30.36 -12.83 -3.45
C ILE A 829 -29.07 -12.13 -3.93
N LYS A 830 -29.20 -10.85 -4.25
CA LYS A 830 -28.05 -10.02 -4.58
C LYS A 830 -27.28 -9.67 -3.30
N LEU A 831 -25.99 -9.92 -3.31
CA LEU A 831 -25.11 -9.77 -2.15
C LEU A 831 -23.94 -8.86 -2.52
N GLY A 832 -23.82 -7.73 -1.84
CA GLY A 832 -22.73 -6.78 -2.04
C GLY A 832 -21.99 -6.45 -0.76
N ILE A 833 -20.90 -5.74 -0.90
CA ILE A 833 -20.14 -5.16 0.20
C ILE A 833 -19.86 -3.69 -0.12
N CYS A 834 -19.95 -2.82 0.86
CA CYS A 834 -19.84 -1.37 0.64
C CYS A 834 -18.94 -0.64 1.64
N GLY A 835 -18.27 -1.34 2.56
CA GLY A 835 -17.27 -0.74 3.47
C GLY A 835 -15.97 -0.39 2.76
N GLU A 836 -15.03 0.16 3.49
CA GLU A 836 -13.67 0.48 3.00
C GLU A 836 -12.98 -0.75 2.38
N HIS A 837 -13.34 -1.92 2.81
CA HIS A 837 -12.81 -3.20 2.33
C HIS A 837 -13.15 -3.50 0.86
N GLY A 838 -14.19 -2.89 0.31
CA GLY A 838 -14.64 -3.14 -1.07
C GLY A 838 -13.64 -2.79 -2.18
N GLY A 839 -12.66 -1.96 -1.87
CA GLY A 839 -11.58 -1.57 -2.81
C GLY A 839 -10.20 -2.12 -2.44
N GLU A 840 -10.10 -2.92 -1.39
CA GLU A 840 -8.83 -3.49 -0.95
C GLU A 840 -8.65 -4.89 -1.57
N PRO A 841 -7.52 -5.15 -2.28
CA PRO A 841 -7.36 -6.36 -3.08
C PRO A 841 -7.60 -7.69 -2.38
N SER A 842 -7.05 -7.90 -1.18
CA SER A 842 -7.25 -9.16 -0.43
C SER A 842 -8.69 -9.35 0.03
N SER A 843 -9.36 -8.26 0.38
CA SER A 843 -10.77 -8.26 0.75
C SER A 843 -11.67 -8.55 -0.45
N VAL A 844 -11.33 -8.02 -1.62
CA VAL A 844 -12.01 -8.32 -2.89
C VAL A 844 -11.89 -9.81 -3.24
N GLU A 845 -10.69 -10.38 -3.10
CA GLU A 845 -10.47 -11.81 -3.29
C GLU A 845 -11.33 -12.65 -2.34
N PHE A 846 -11.38 -12.27 -1.07
CA PHE A 846 -12.26 -12.91 -0.09
C PHE A 846 -13.73 -12.85 -0.52
N CYS A 847 -14.21 -11.71 -0.96
CA CYS A 847 -15.57 -11.51 -1.46
C CYS A 847 -15.88 -12.40 -2.66
N HIS A 848 -14.93 -12.54 -3.58
CA HIS A 848 -15.05 -13.46 -4.71
C HIS A 848 -15.19 -14.90 -4.21
N ASN A 849 -14.34 -15.32 -3.29
CA ASN A 849 -14.29 -16.71 -2.79
C ASN A 849 -15.54 -17.13 -2.02
N ILE A 850 -16.17 -16.20 -1.29
CA ILE A 850 -17.42 -16.49 -0.57
C ILE A 850 -18.67 -16.30 -1.42
N GLY A 851 -18.53 -15.89 -2.67
CA GLY A 851 -19.62 -15.82 -3.62
C GLY A 851 -20.47 -14.57 -3.60
N LEU A 852 -19.91 -13.40 -3.24
CA LEU A 852 -20.64 -12.14 -3.36
C LEU A 852 -20.94 -11.80 -4.82
N THR A 853 -22.00 -11.03 -5.04
CA THR A 853 -22.43 -10.59 -6.37
C THR A 853 -21.55 -9.44 -6.86
N TYR A 854 -21.26 -8.47 -5.98
CA TYR A 854 -20.45 -7.30 -6.30
C TYR A 854 -19.70 -6.77 -5.07
N VAL A 855 -18.69 -5.98 -5.33
CA VAL A 855 -18.05 -5.10 -4.34
C VAL A 855 -18.33 -3.64 -4.70
N SER A 856 -18.36 -2.76 -3.72
CA SER A 856 -18.55 -1.33 -3.91
C SER A 856 -17.45 -0.56 -3.18
N CYS A 857 -16.83 0.39 -3.84
CA CYS A 857 -15.69 1.12 -3.34
C CYS A 857 -15.71 2.59 -3.79
N SER A 858 -14.80 3.40 -3.23
CA SER A 858 -14.63 4.78 -3.68
C SER A 858 -14.29 4.85 -5.19
N PRO A 859 -14.62 5.94 -5.88
CA PRO A 859 -14.45 6.03 -7.34
C PRO A 859 -13.06 5.67 -7.85
N PHE A 860 -12.01 6.17 -7.21
CA PHE A 860 -10.62 5.92 -7.64
C PHE A 860 -10.11 4.52 -7.35
N ARG A 861 -10.82 3.75 -6.53
CA ARG A 861 -10.50 2.34 -6.27
C ARG A 861 -11.18 1.38 -7.24
N VAL A 862 -12.08 1.86 -8.08
CA VAL A 862 -12.80 1.01 -9.04
C VAL A 862 -11.87 0.21 -9.94
N PRO A 863 -10.83 0.79 -10.56
CA PRO A 863 -9.87 0.00 -11.34
C PRO A 863 -9.13 -1.06 -10.52
N ILE A 864 -8.75 -0.73 -9.29
CA ILE A 864 -8.08 -1.66 -8.38
C ILE A 864 -9.00 -2.86 -8.07
N ALA A 865 -10.26 -2.59 -7.74
CA ALA A 865 -11.24 -3.64 -7.46
C ALA A 865 -11.52 -4.52 -8.68
N ARG A 866 -11.62 -3.93 -9.86
CA ARG A 866 -11.81 -4.67 -11.12
C ARG A 866 -10.65 -5.62 -11.39
N LEU A 867 -9.43 -5.15 -11.23
CA LEU A 867 -8.23 -5.97 -11.40
C LEU A 867 -8.14 -7.07 -10.34
N ALA A 868 -8.36 -6.73 -9.08
CA ALA A 868 -8.34 -7.69 -7.97
C ALA A 868 -9.42 -8.78 -8.15
N ALA A 869 -10.62 -8.40 -8.59
CA ALA A 869 -11.69 -9.34 -8.89
C ALA A 869 -11.31 -10.31 -10.03
N ALA A 870 -10.66 -9.81 -11.07
CA ALA A 870 -10.16 -10.62 -12.17
C ALA A 870 -9.08 -11.61 -11.70
N GLN A 871 -8.14 -11.13 -10.91
CA GLN A 871 -7.09 -11.98 -10.34
C GLN A 871 -7.67 -13.09 -9.47
N ALA A 872 -8.66 -12.77 -8.65
CA ALA A 872 -9.36 -13.75 -7.82
C ALA A 872 -10.08 -14.82 -8.68
N ALA A 873 -10.77 -14.40 -9.73
CA ALA A 873 -11.47 -15.29 -10.64
C ALA A 873 -10.53 -16.21 -11.42
N ILE A 874 -9.36 -15.71 -11.83
CA ILE A 874 -8.34 -16.50 -12.53
C ILE A 874 -7.75 -17.57 -11.58
N LYS A 875 -7.45 -17.18 -10.34
CA LYS A 875 -6.89 -18.10 -9.33
C LYS A 875 -7.91 -19.14 -8.87
N ASN A 876 -9.16 -18.76 -8.71
CA ASN A 876 -10.22 -19.60 -8.17
C ASN A 876 -11.55 -19.31 -8.90
N PRO A 877 -11.72 -19.84 -10.14
CA PRO A 877 -12.95 -19.64 -10.88
C PRO A 877 -14.18 -20.17 -10.15
N ARG A 878 -15.26 -19.42 -10.20
CA ARG A 878 -16.56 -19.91 -9.73
C ARG A 878 -17.13 -20.91 -10.73
N ALA A 879 -17.85 -21.88 -10.19
CA ALA A 879 -18.51 -22.91 -11.00
C ALA A 879 -19.59 -22.32 -11.93
#